data_cd2489abe18a51b9a2f1dee4b1326f34
#
_entry.id   cd2489abe18a51b9a2f1dee4b1326f34
#
_cell.length_a   1.000
_cell.length_b   1.000
_cell.length_c   1.000
_cell.angle_alpha   90.00
_cell.angle_beta   90.00
_cell.angle_gamma   90.00
#
_symmetry.space_group_name_H-M   'P 1'
#
loop_
_entity.id
_entity.type
_entity.pdbx_description
1 polymer ?
#
loop_
_entity_poly.entity_id
_entity_poly.type
_entity_poly.pdbx_seq_one_letter_code
_entity_poly.pdbx_strand_id
1 'polypeptide(L)'
;MAVKNERILGPVDGAFYYVESQKTPMNIGAVCIFDGILPFDELVKFVDSRIYRAPIYQQKIVQAPMSLGQPTWMFDPDFYVGNHIFRLRLESPGNEEQLRQLAGRLISSPLNRDKPLWEMHVIEGLSDNRTAILFKVHHCMVDGLAAVELLTLLFDLTPDIAELDPKPLYDVPPIPDTGKLIVDSIRRDIPQGFRILRKVGGELSYIGSLLADKEKRRKTFIGVANLLNDNLRPIRKLPINGRNSGRQNLAWTEFSLAEIRAIKSGRNASVNDVMLTILSTAIMYYLQELGTDFEGQNFLRVLVPVSMRMEDEKEVFGNRISVITVDIPFAVKNPLDRLDAVATYSKAMKDSSLSVGIDLVLTLPALLPSITQPLVWTTAPLAFSVIAHTWCTNVAGPQIPVYLLGKEMKHSYGYFPLNPSFGMACVIMSYNQRISMNLVADAGIIPDIRDIRKQLDRAFLELRSAAKVQPIEPIIIERTPKNAPEPVANTAFPISGLVIETAENGNGASSHVPEADRPFTPKRITLFSDGWAKSYMQVLNNSKAYYDASTGWTAGALAMVMKAAPANGFPRDVAVILDLHKGKCKDARALTVNEATSEANYVIEGNYGSWMKVLSGQGQPLGMIMRGQLRLKKGSLPGLLPYTKSAQELIKCAQKIDEFEPIK
;
A
#
# COMPACT_ATOMS: atom_id res chain seq x y z
N MET A 1 22.15 -1.93 22.60
CA MET A 1 20.82 -1.45 23.07
C MET A 1 19.90 -2.64 23.21
N ALA A 2 19.30 -2.86 24.38
CA ALA A 2 18.32 -3.92 24.56
C ALA A 2 17.08 -3.59 23.72
N VAL A 3 16.80 -4.40 22.75
CA VAL A 3 15.63 -4.24 21.85
C VAL A 3 14.39 -4.61 22.64
N LYS A 4 13.54 -3.64 22.97
CA LYS A 4 12.26 -3.86 23.64
C LYS A 4 11.30 -4.48 22.62
N ASN A 5 11.16 -5.82 22.61
CA ASN A 5 10.82 -6.58 21.41
C ASN A 5 9.61 -7.47 21.49
N GLU A 6 8.70 -7.19 22.38
CA GLU A 6 7.47 -7.98 22.47
C GLU A 6 6.30 -7.14 21.94
N ARG A 7 5.78 -7.52 20.78
CA ARG A 7 4.55 -6.96 20.22
C ARG A 7 3.48 -8.05 20.21
N ILE A 8 2.36 -7.80 20.88
CA ILE A 8 1.20 -8.68 20.84
C ILE A 8 0.59 -8.64 19.45
N LEU A 9 0.16 -9.80 18.96
CA LEU A 9 -0.59 -9.93 17.70
C LEU A 9 -1.90 -9.17 17.79
N GLY A 10 -2.17 -8.30 16.81
CA GLY A 10 -3.40 -7.52 16.76
C GLY A 10 -4.65 -8.41 16.57
N PRO A 11 -5.86 -7.94 16.94
CA PRO A 11 -7.09 -8.73 16.78
C PRO A 11 -7.34 -9.20 15.36
N VAL A 12 -7.17 -8.34 14.37
CA VAL A 12 -7.37 -8.66 12.95
C VAL A 12 -6.27 -9.59 12.44
N ASP A 13 -5.01 -9.36 12.88
CA ASP A 13 -3.88 -10.23 12.55
C ASP A 13 -4.06 -11.62 13.15
N GLY A 14 -4.61 -11.69 14.38
CA GLY A 14 -4.99 -12.93 15.05
C GLY A 14 -6.06 -13.71 14.29
N ALA A 15 -7.02 -13.01 13.67
CA ALA A 15 -8.02 -13.65 12.81
C ALA A 15 -7.36 -14.47 11.69
N PHE A 16 -6.43 -13.87 10.94
CA PHE A 16 -5.70 -14.58 9.89
C PHE A 16 -4.87 -15.74 10.43
N TYR A 17 -4.24 -15.56 11.60
CA TYR A 17 -3.42 -16.58 12.22
C TYR A 17 -4.21 -17.83 12.64
N TYR A 18 -5.42 -17.64 13.22
CA TYR A 18 -6.25 -18.74 13.68
C TYR A 18 -7.14 -19.38 12.61
N VAL A 19 -7.53 -18.62 11.58
CA VAL A 19 -8.35 -19.12 10.45
C VAL A 19 -7.55 -20.05 9.53
N GLU A 20 -6.23 -19.90 9.50
CA GLU A 20 -5.38 -20.71 8.62
C GLU A 20 -5.52 -22.20 8.85
N SER A 21 -5.63 -22.94 7.75
CA SER A 21 -5.62 -24.41 7.72
C SER A 21 -4.84 -24.91 6.50
N GLN A 22 -4.59 -26.21 6.44
CA GLN A 22 -3.95 -26.84 5.28
C GLN A 22 -4.72 -26.62 3.97
N LYS A 23 -6.03 -26.40 4.04
CA LYS A 23 -6.87 -26.14 2.85
C LYS A 23 -7.07 -24.67 2.55
N THR A 24 -6.73 -23.81 3.47
CA THR A 24 -6.88 -22.36 3.37
C THR A 24 -5.66 -21.67 3.99
N PRO A 25 -4.50 -21.75 3.32
CA PRO A 25 -3.32 -21.02 3.75
C PRO A 25 -3.58 -19.52 3.67
N MET A 26 -3.15 -18.79 4.69
CA MET A 26 -3.34 -17.34 4.80
C MET A 26 -2.13 -16.57 4.29
N ASN A 27 -1.60 -16.99 3.14
CA ASN A 27 -0.46 -16.38 2.49
C ASN A 27 -0.89 -15.28 1.53
N ILE A 28 -0.14 -14.18 1.54
CA ILE A 28 -0.22 -13.11 0.56
C ILE A 28 1.16 -12.88 -0.06
N GLY A 29 1.20 -12.20 -1.18
CA GLY A 29 2.46 -11.83 -1.82
C GLY A 29 2.29 -11.48 -3.28
N ALA A 30 3.39 -11.63 -4.01
CA ALA A 30 3.41 -11.36 -5.44
C ALA A 30 4.42 -12.25 -6.17
N VAL A 31 4.14 -12.51 -7.43
CA VAL A 31 5.09 -13.02 -8.41
C VAL A 31 5.65 -11.83 -9.18
N CYS A 32 6.93 -11.54 -8.99
CA CYS A 32 7.65 -10.44 -9.63
C CYS A 32 8.58 -11.01 -10.69
N ILE A 33 8.51 -10.50 -11.93
CA ILE A 33 9.34 -10.96 -13.05
C ILE A 33 10.37 -9.88 -13.36
N PHE A 34 11.64 -10.27 -13.34
CA PHE A 34 12.79 -9.41 -13.57
C PHE A 34 13.45 -9.69 -14.92
N ASP A 35 13.96 -8.64 -15.54
CA ASP A 35 14.76 -8.73 -16.75
C ASP A 35 16.18 -9.19 -16.40
N GLY A 36 16.61 -10.30 -17.00
CA GLY A 36 17.91 -10.92 -16.76
C GLY A 36 17.94 -11.93 -15.60
N ILE A 37 19.12 -12.47 -15.36
CA ILE A 37 19.40 -13.45 -14.31
C ILE A 37 19.71 -12.73 -13.01
N LEU A 38 19.08 -13.16 -11.92
CA LEU A 38 19.41 -12.77 -10.55
C LEU A 38 20.31 -13.85 -9.95
N PRO A 39 21.61 -13.56 -9.67
CA PRO A 39 22.51 -14.54 -9.07
C PRO A 39 22.03 -14.88 -7.64
N PHE A 40 21.75 -16.16 -7.39
CA PHE A 40 21.13 -16.61 -6.15
C PHE A 40 21.94 -16.24 -4.89
N ASP A 41 23.26 -16.51 -4.92
CA ASP A 41 24.11 -16.27 -3.75
C ASP A 41 24.29 -14.77 -3.46
N GLU A 42 24.30 -13.94 -4.50
CA GLU A 42 24.33 -12.48 -4.36
C GLU A 42 23.00 -11.96 -3.81
N LEU A 43 21.88 -12.53 -4.26
CA LEU A 43 20.56 -12.19 -3.77
C LEU A 43 20.41 -12.50 -2.26
N VAL A 44 20.88 -13.67 -1.81
CA VAL A 44 20.87 -14.02 -0.38
C VAL A 44 21.65 -13.01 0.44
N LYS A 45 22.88 -12.66 0.01
CA LYS A 45 23.71 -11.64 0.67
C LYS A 45 23.04 -10.26 0.66
N PHE A 46 22.43 -9.90 -0.46
CA PHE A 46 21.71 -8.63 -0.61
C PHE A 46 20.52 -8.53 0.35
N VAL A 47 19.69 -9.57 0.45
CA VAL A 47 18.56 -9.60 1.39
C VAL A 47 19.08 -9.58 2.84
N ASP A 48 20.13 -10.35 3.17
CA ASP A 48 20.71 -10.35 4.53
C ASP A 48 21.22 -8.96 4.93
N SER A 49 21.83 -8.23 4.00
CA SER A 49 22.33 -6.88 4.24
C SER A 49 21.24 -5.83 4.50
N ARG A 50 19.98 -6.15 4.21
CA ARG A 50 18.85 -5.21 4.29
C ARG A 50 17.77 -5.59 5.30
N ILE A 51 17.53 -6.89 5.51
CA ILE A 51 16.36 -7.40 6.26
C ILE A 51 16.32 -6.95 7.73
N TYR A 52 17.47 -6.63 8.32
CA TYR A 52 17.54 -6.11 9.70
C TYR A 52 16.83 -4.76 9.87
N ARG A 53 16.61 -4.02 8.78
CA ARG A 53 15.90 -2.72 8.80
C ARG A 53 14.39 -2.86 8.96
N ALA A 54 13.87 -4.09 8.77
CA ALA A 54 12.48 -4.44 8.99
C ALA A 54 12.37 -5.60 9.99
N PRO A 55 12.46 -5.30 11.31
CA PRO A 55 12.58 -6.30 12.37
C PRO A 55 11.50 -7.39 12.37
N ILE A 56 10.29 -7.09 11.89
CA ILE A 56 9.18 -8.06 11.80
C ILE A 56 9.55 -9.32 11.01
N TYR A 57 10.43 -9.20 10.00
CA TYR A 57 10.87 -10.32 9.18
C TYR A 57 11.92 -11.22 9.86
N GLN A 58 12.38 -10.84 11.05
CA GLN A 58 13.27 -11.62 11.92
C GLN A 58 12.53 -12.16 13.15
N GLN A 59 11.23 -11.88 13.27
CA GLN A 59 10.39 -12.27 14.40
C GLN A 59 9.48 -13.44 14.02
N LYS A 60 9.29 -14.37 14.95
CA LYS A 60 8.29 -15.43 14.89
C LYS A 60 7.21 -15.21 15.92
N ILE A 61 6.06 -15.85 15.72
CA ILE A 61 4.97 -15.83 16.69
C ILE A 61 5.21 -16.88 17.75
N VAL A 62 5.24 -16.45 19.00
CA VAL A 62 5.34 -17.31 20.17
C VAL A 62 4.03 -17.21 20.95
N GLN A 63 3.44 -18.36 21.29
CA GLN A 63 2.22 -18.46 22.07
C GLN A 63 2.40 -19.49 23.17
N ALA A 64 1.89 -19.20 24.37
CA ALA A 64 1.86 -20.15 25.44
C ALA A 64 0.96 -21.37 25.10
N PRO A 65 1.24 -22.56 25.63
CA PRO A 65 0.43 -23.77 25.41
C PRO A 65 -1.06 -23.55 25.66
N MET A 66 -1.92 -24.32 24.99
CA MET A 66 -3.39 -24.23 25.07
C MET A 66 -3.97 -22.86 24.74
N SER A 67 -3.24 -22.07 23.97
CA SER A 67 -3.63 -20.68 23.62
C SER A 67 -3.85 -19.79 24.84
N LEU A 68 -3.13 -20.04 25.92
CA LEU A 68 -3.11 -19.15 27.08
C LEU A 68 -2.35 -17.87 26.74
N GLY A 69 -3.06 -16.76 26.77
CA GLY A 69 -2.53 -15.46 26.36
C GLY A 69 -2.51 -15.25 24.85
N GLN A 70 -2.31 -13.98 24.47
CA GLN A 70 -2.26 -13.55 23.08
C GLN A 70 -0.94 -13.99 22.44
N PRO A 71 -0.96 -14.44 21.16
CA PRO A 71 0.27 -14.65 20.40
C PRO A 71 1.12 -13.39 20.37
N THR A 72 2.42 -13.55 20.52
CA THR A 72 3.37 -12.44 20.64
C THR A 72 4.49 -12.60 19.63
N TRP A 73 4.83 -11.53 18.92
CA TRP A 73 6.02 -11.46 18.08
C TRP A 73 7.26 -11.39 18.93
N MET A 74 8.20 -12.30 18.70
CA MET A 74 9.52 -12.33 19.35
C MET A 74 10.59 -12.56 18.30
N PHE A 75 11.78 -11.97 18.50
CA PHE A 75 12.90 -12.29 17.61
C PHE A 75 13.21 -13.78 17.67
N ASP A 76 13.46 -14.35 16.49
CA ASP A 76 13.93 -15.73 16.39
C ASP A 76 15.45 -15.75 16.65
N PRO A 77 15.93 -16.37 17.75
CA PRO A 77 17.36 -16.43 18.02
C PRO A 77 18.15 -17.24 16.97
N ASP A 78 17.46 -18.13 16.26
CA ASP A 78 18.04 -18.99 15.21
C ASP A 78 17.77 -18.43 13.81
N PHE A 79 17.38 -17.14 13.70
CA PHE A 79 17.08 -16.54 12.39
C PHE A 79 18.32 -16.54 11.48
N TYR A 80 18.15 -17.16 10.34
CA TYR A 80 19.11 -17.12 9.23
C TYR A 80 18.36 -16.92 7.91
N VAL A 81 18.71 -15.87 7.17
CA VAL A 81 18.00 -15.47 5.95
C VAL A 81 17.96 -16.57 4.89
N GLY A 82 19.01 -17.38 4.79
CA GLY A 82 19.09 -18.51 3.86
C GLY A 82 18.04 -19.59 4.11
N ASN A 83 17.45 -19.66 5.32
CA ASN A 83 16.35 -20.58 5.64
C ASN A 83 14.99 -20.12 5.07
N HIS A 84 14.95 -18.94 4.44
CA HIS A 84 13.74 -18.30 3.91
C HIS A 84 13.81 -18.07 2.40
N ILE A 85 14.97 -18.28 1.77
CA ILE A 85 15.17 -18.07 0.33
C ILE A 85 15.43 -19.40 -0.35
N PHE A 86 14.59 -19.76 -1.32
CA PHE A 86 14.61 -21.04 -2.00
C PHE A 86 14.90 -20.86 -3.49
N ARG A 87 15.77 -21.68 -4.05
CA ARG A 87 16.09 -21.69 -5.47
C ARG A 87 15.30 -22.77 -6.19
N LEU A 88 14.58 -22.40 -7.23
CA LEU A 88 13.80 -23.29 -8.07
C LEU A 88 14.12 -23.03 -9.55
N ARG A 89 13.88 -24.03 -10.41
CA ARG A 89 14.09 -23.89 -11.84
C ARG A 89 12.92 -24.47 -12.61
N LEU A 90 12.44 -23.72 -13.60
CA LEU A 90 11.48 -24.23 -14.57
C LEU A 90 12.17 -25.11 -15.60
N GLU A 91 11.48 -26.16 -16.02
CA GLU A 91 11.89 -26.96 -17.17
C GLU A 91 11.66 -26.20 -18.47
N SER A 92 12.43 -26.52 -19.52
CA SER A 92 12.18 -25.97 -20.86
C SER A 92 10.75 -26.26 -21.30
N PRO A 93 10.02 -25.31 -21.91
CA PRO A 93 10.47 -24.00 -22.41
C PRO A 93 10.49 -22.86 -21.38
N GLY A 94 10.11 -23.05 -20.12
CA GLY A 94 10.10 -22.00 -19.09
C GLY A 94 9.05 -20.91 -19.34
N ASN A 95 7.91 -21.30 -19.85
CA ASN A 95 6.84 -20.36 -20.23
C ASN A 95 6.03 -19.89 -19.02
N GLU A 96 5.19 -18.90 -19.27
CA GLU A 96 4.37 -18.27 -18.23
C GLU A 96 3.35 -19.23 -17.59
N GLU A 97 2.85 -20.22 -18.34
CA GLU A 97 1.93 -21.21 -17.80
C GLU A 97 2.61 -22.11 -16.77
N GLN A 98 3.87 -22.54 -17.04
CA GLN A 98 4.66 -23.30 -16.09
C GLN A 98 4.96 -22.48 -14.82
N LEU A 99 5.21 -21.16 -14.97
CA LEU A 99 5.39 -20.26 -13.85
C LEU A 99 4.10 -20.17 -13.01
N ARG A 100 2.93 -20.01 -13.61
CA ARG A 100 1.63 -19.97 -12.90
C ARG A 100 1.37 -21.25 -12.13
N GLN A 101 1.61 -22.41 -12.76
CA GLN A 101 1.43 -23.72 -12.13
C GLN A 101 2.37 -23.92 -10.94
N LEU A 102 3.64 -23.54 -11.07
CA LEU A 102 4.60 -23.59 -9.98
C LEU A 102 4.17 -22.66 -8.84
N ALA A 103 3.85 -21.40 -9.16
CA ALA A 103 3.39 -20.42 -8.18
C ALA A 103 2.12 -20.90 -7.46
N GLY A 104 1.14 -21.47 -8.18
CA GLY A 104 -0.06 -22.06 -7.60
C GLY A 104 0.26 -23.16 -6.57
N ARG A 105 1.22 -24.05 -6.87
CA ARG A 105 1.67 -25.07 -5.90
C ARG A 105 2.31 -24.45 -4.67
N LEU A 106 3.18 -23.44 -4.84
CA LEU A 106 3.90 -22.80 -3.73
C LEU A 106 2.95 -22.06 -2.77
N ILE A 107 1.95 -21.35 -3.29
CA ILE A 107 0.99 -20.63 -2.44
C ILE A 107 -0.04 -21.55 -1.76
N SER A 108 -0.21 -22.78 -2.26
CA SER A 108 -1.18 -23.75 -1.73
C SER A 108 -0.77 -24.34 -0.37
N SER A 109 0.46 -24.15 0.07
CA SER A 109 0.93 -24.67 1.36
C SER A 109 1.06 -23.55 2.40
N PRO A 110 0.68 -23.79 3.66
CA PRO A 110 0.97 -22.87 4.76
C PRO A 110 2.48 -22.67 4.95
N LEU A 111 2.84 -21.58 5.61
CA LEU A 111 4.20 -21.32 6.07
C LEU A 111 4.52 -22.09 7.35
N ASN A 112 5.81 -22.39 7.57
CA ASN A 112 6.25 -23.01 8.83
C ASN A 112 6.16 -22.00 9.98
N ARG A 113 5.34 -22.32 10.99
CA ARG A 113 5.09 -21.44 12.15
C ARG A 113 6.23 -21.40 13.18
N ASP A 114 7.21 -22.30 13.07
CA ASP A 114 8.39 -22.32 13.93
C ASP A 114 9.46 -21.28 13.51
N LYS A 115 9.23 -20.61 12.40
CA LYS A 115 10.11 -19.59 11.80
C LYS A 115 9.35 -18.28 11.57
N PRO A 116 10.04 -17.17 11.30
CA PRO A 116 9.43 -15.99 10.71
C PRO A 116 8.60 -16.35 9.47
N LEU A 117 7.36 -15.84 9.41
CA LEU A 117 6.32 -16.33 8.51
C LEU A 117 6.44 -15.73 7.10
N TRP A 118 7.57 -15.92 6.46
CA TRP A 118 7.82 -15.49 5.08
C TRP A 118 8.76 -16.44 4.33
N GLU A 119 8.63 -16.48 3.02
CA GLU A 119 9.50 -17.20 2.10
C GLU A 119 9.68 -16.36 0.82
N MET A 120 10.83 -16.51 0.18
CA MET A 120 11.16 -15.99 -1.13
C MET A 120 11.61 -17.13 -2.03
N HIS A 121 10.91 -17.37 -3.12
CA HIS A 121 11.26 -18.41 -4.09
C HIS A 121 11.82 -17.76 -5.33
N VAL A 122 13.11 -17.97 -5.61
CA VAL A 122 13.82 -17.52 -6.80
C VAL A 122 13.64 -18.56 -7.88
N ILE A 123 12.93 -18.22 -8.94
CA ILE A 123 12.54 -19.13 -10.01
C ILE A 123 13.33 -18.77 -11.26
N GLU A 124 14.26 -19.64 -11.59
CA GLU A 124 15.12 -19.57 -12.79
C GLU A 124 14.52 -20.36 -13.96
N GLY A 125 15.12 -20.23 -15.13
CA GLY A 125 14.74 -20.99 -16.32
C GLY A 125 13.51 -20.46 -17.04
N LEU A 126 13.10 -19.22 -16.77
CA LEU A 126 12.08 -18.55 -17.59
C LEU A 126 12.61 -18.28 -19.00
N SER A 127 11.70 -18.32 -19.98
CA SER A 127 12.00 -17.86 -21.35
C SER A 127 12.52 -16.41 -21.33
N ASP A 128 13.25 -16.02 -22.38
CA ASP A 128 13.81 -14.68 -22.57
C ASP A 128 14.83 -14.27 -21.51
N ASN A 129 15.52 -15.23 -20.91
CA ASN A 129 16.57 -14.99 -19.91
C ASN A 129 16.10 -14.17 -18.70
N ARG A 130 14.86 -14.42 -18.24
CA ARG A 130 14.24 -13.74 -17.10
C ARG A 130 14.31 -14.58 -15.82
N THR A 131 14.19 -13.91 -14.69
CA THR A 131 14.05 -14.55 -13.38
C THR A 131 12.74 -14.09 -12.74
N ALA A 132 11.99 -15.01 -12.15
CA ALA A 132 10.85 -14.64 -11.32
C ALA A 132 11.17 -14.82 -9.83
N ILE A 133 10.61 -13.96 -9.00
CA ILE A 133 10.60 -14.12 -7.54
C ILE A 133 9.15 -14.19 -7.07
N LEU A 134 8.82 -15.26 -6.37
CA LEU A 134 7.57 -15.37 -5.63
C LEU A 134 7.85 -15.02 -4.17
N PHE A 135 7.30 -13.90 -3.72
CA PHE A 135 7.26 -13.50 -2.31
C PHE A 135 6.05 -14.12 -1.66
N LYS A 136 6.24 -14.80 -0.54
CA LYS A 136 5.18 -15.45 0.22
C LYS A 136 5.30 -15.02 1.68
N VAL A 137 4.26 -14.36 2.19
CA VAL A 137 4.22 -13.80 3.53
C VAL A 137 2.88 -14.15 4.16
N HIS A 138 2.85 -14.54 5.42
CA HIS A 138 1.58 -14.77 6.11
C HIS A 138 0.85 -13.44 6.35
N HIS A 139 -0.45 -13.41 6.11
CA HIS A 139 -1.24 -12.16 6.17
C HIS A 139 -1.21 -11.46 7.53
N CYS A 140 -0.99 -12.20 8.62
CA CYS A 140 -0.86 -11.60 9.95
C CYS A 140 0.42 -10.75 10.15
N MET A 141 1.43 -10.89 9.27
CA MET A 141 2.65 -10.07 9.31
C MET A 141 2.48 -8.71 8.65
N VAL A 142 1.58 -8.61 7.67
CA VAL A 142 1.52 -7.47 6.74
C VAL A 142 0.32 -6.60 7.08
N ASP A 143 0.59 -5.53 7.83
CA ASP A 143 -0.24 -4.34 7.74
C ASP A 143 0.16 -3.52 6.50
N GLY A 144 -0.66 -2.55 6.11
CA GLY A 144 -0.37 -1.77 4.90
C GLY A 144 0.98 -1.03 4.92
N LEU A 145 1.58 -0.82 6.11
CA LEU A 145 2.91 -0.24 6.26
C LEU A 145 4.00 -1.27 6.04
N ALA A 146 3.86 -2.48 6.59
CA ALA A 146 4.84 -3.55 6.44
C ALA A 146 5.04 -3.98 4.97
N ALA A 147 3.97 -3.96 4.15
CA ALA A 147 4.09 -4.21 2.72
C ALA A 147 4.92 -3.14 2.00
N VAL A 148 4.70 -1.85 2.34
CA VAL A 148 5.50 -0.74 1.81
C VAL A 148 6.95 -0.84 2.30
N GLU A 149 7.17 -1.21 3.56
CA GLU A 149 8.50 -1.42 4.13
C GLU A 149 9.27 -2.52 3.38
N LEU A 150 8.64 -3.66 3.08
CA LEU A 150 9.28 -4.72 2.32
C LEU A 150 9.68 -4.25 0.91
N LEU A 151 8.78 -3.56 0.21
CA LEU A 151 9.05 -3.03 -1.12
C LEU A 151 10.23 -2.02 -1.10
N THR A 152 10.24 -1.11 -0.12
CA THR A 152 11.32 -0.11 0.00
C THR A 152 12.63 -0.70 0.49
N LEU A 153 12.56 -1.83 1.20
CA LEU A 153 13.72 -2.56 1.68
C LEU A 153 14.46 -3.27 0.55
N LEU A 154 13.69 -3.98 -0.29
CA LEU A 154 14.26 -4.88 -1.30
C LEU A 154 14.50 -4.20 -2.65
N PHE A 155 13.74 -3.17 -3.01
CA PHE A 155 13.82 -2.57 -4.33
C PHE A 155 14.49 -1.20 -4.31
N ASP A 156 15.44 -1.04 -5.22
CA ASP A 156 16.05 0.25 -5.53
C ASP A 156 15.25 0.99 -6.62
N LEU A 157 15.36 2.32 -6.66
CA LEU A 157 14.69 3.16 -7.65
C LEU A 157 15.51 3.38 -8.92
N THR A 158 16.74 2.93 -8.91
CA THR A 158 17.71 2.99 -10.03
C THR A 158 18.39 1.64 -10.15
N PRO A 159 19.01 1.34 -11.31
CA PRO A 159 19.81 0.13 -11.47
C PRO A 159 21.01 0.06 -10.51
N ASP A 160 21.47 1.21 -10.01
CA ASP A 160 22.59 1.26 -9.06
C ASP A 160 22.14 0.71 -7.71
N ILE A 161 22.89 -0.25 -7.18
CA ILE A 161 22.64 -0.84 -5.87
C ILE A 161 22.98 0.20 -4.80
N ALA A 162 22.00 0.51 -3.95
CA ALA A 162 22.20 1.46 -2.88
C ALA A 162 23.15 0.88 -1.81
N GLU A 163 24.21 1.61 -1.50
CA GLU A 163 25.05 1.33 -0.34
C GLU A 163 24.28 1.64 0.95
N LEU A 164 24.36 0.76 1.92
CA LEU A 164 23.71 0.89 3.22
C LEU A 164 24.74 0.84 4.33
N ASP A 165 24.38 1.46 5.45
CA ASP A 165 25.18 1.33 6.66
C ASP A 165 25.33 -0.14 7.07
N PRO A 166 26.46 -0.53 7.66
CA PRO A 166 26.68 -1.90 8.12
C PRO A 166 25.57 -2.39 9.05
N LYS A 167 25.27 -3.69 8.93
CA LYS A 167 24.30 -4.35 9.83
C LYS A 167 24.76 -4.19 11.28
N PRO A 168 23.92 -3.61 12.15
CA PRO A 168 24.28 -3.45 13.56
C PRO A 168 24.34 -4.82 14.25
N LEU A 169 25.34 -5.01 15.07
CA LEU A 169 25.40 -6.15 15.98
C LEU A 169 24.44 -5.88 17.14
N TYR A 170 23.45 -6.73 17.32
CA TYR A 170 22.57 -6.72 18.50
C TYR A 170 22.41 -8.14 19.02
N ASP A 171 22.35 -8.24 20.33
CA ASP A 171 22.14 -9.50 21.00
C ASP A 171 20.63 -9.82 21.03
N VAL A 172 20.27 -10.98 20.52
CA VAL A 172 18.87 -11.44 20.50
C VAL A 172 18.65 -12.30 21.76
N PRO A 173 17.77 -11.88 22.67
CA PRO A 173 17.50 -12.64 23.88
C PRO A 173 16.84 -13.98 23.51
N PRO A 174 17.13 -15.05 24.27
CA PRO A 174 16.47 -16.33 24.08
C PRO A 174 14.96 -16.23 24.35
N ILE A 175 14.19 -17.08 23.68
CA ILE A 175 12.75 -17.18 23.91
C ILE A 175 12.52 -17.66 25.37
N PRO A 176 11.62 -16.99 26.12
CA PRO A 176 11.32 -17.40 27.50
C PRO A 176 10.82 -18.86 27.59
N ASP A 177 11.13 -19.52 28.70
CA ASP A 177 10.57 -20.84 28.97
C ASP A 177 9.04 -20.82 29.07
N THR A 178 8.42 -22.01 29.01
CA THR A 178 6.97 -22.18 28.99
C THR A 178 6.29 -21.56 30.21
N GLY A 179 6.90 -21.71 31.42
CA GLY A 179 6.33 -21.16 32.66
C GLY A 179 6.29 -19.64 32.64
N LYS A 180 7.37 -19.02 32.22
CA LYS A 180 7.46 -17.55 32.05
C LYS A 180 6.52 -17.04 30.95
N LEU A 181 6.41 -17.77 29.83
CA LEU A 181 5.45 -17.43 28.77
C LEU A 181 4.01 -17.42 29.30
N ILE A 182 3.59 -18.39 30.10
CA ILE A 182 2.26 -18.42 30.68
C ILE A 182 2.02 -17.23 31.62
N VAL A 183 2.94 -16.96 32.54
CA VAL A 183 2.84 -15.85 33.48
C VAL A 183 2.80 -14.49 32.76
N ASP A 184 3.70 -14.29 31.84
CA ASP A 184 3.79 -13.04 31.07
C ASP A 184 2.56 -12.85 30.17
N SER A 185 2.00 -13.92 29.64
CA SER A 185 0.78 -13.88 28.81
C SER A 185 -0.43 -13.46 29.65
N ILE A 186 -0.65 -14.07 30.81
CA ILE A 186 -1.76 -13.71 31.71
C ILE A 186 -1.62 -12.26 32.19
N ARG A 187 -0.41 -11.85 32.57
CA ARG A 187 -0.14 -10.45 33.00
C ARG A 187 -0.43 -9.43 31.91
N ARG A 188 -0.25 -9.78 30.64
CA ARG A 188 -0.49 -8.89 29.48
C ARG A 188 -1.95 -8.85 29.05
N ASP A 189 -2.66 -9.96 29.12
CA ASP A 189 -4.07 -10.05 28.67
C ASP A 189 -5.00 -9.10 29.45
N ILE A 190 -4.80 -8.95 30.76
CA ILE A 190 -5.65 -8.12 31.62
C ILE A 190 -5.66 -6.65 31.16
N PRO A 191 -4.51 -5.94 31.05
CA PRO A 191 -4.49 -4.54 30.61
C PRO A 191 -4.95 -4.34 29.16
N GLN A 192 -4.76 -5.36 28.30
CA GLN A 192 -5.20 -5.30 26.91
C GLN A 192 -6.71 -5.37 26.82
N GLY A 193 -7.37 -6.26 27.56
CA GLY A 193 -8.81 -6.33 27.65
C GLY A 193 -9.43 -4.98 28.04
N PHE A 194 -8.86 -4.29 29.04
CA PHE A 194 -9.31 -2.95 29.42
C PHE A 194 -9.11 -1.90 28.34
N ARG A 195 -8.00 -1.94 27.57
CA ARG A 195 -7.77 -1.02 26.46
C ARG A 195 -8.76 -1.23 25.31
N ILE A 196 -9.05 -2.49 24.97
CA ILE A 196 -10.02 -2.83 23.94
C ILE A 196 -11.43 -2.41 24.39
N LEU A 197 -11.79 -2.69 25.64
CA LEU A 197 -13.08 -2.27 26.20
C LEU A 197 -13.26 -0.76 26.16
N ARG A 198 -12.21 0.01 26.47
CA ARG A 198 -12.25 1.49 26.36
C ARG A 198 -12.39 1.97 24.91
N LYS A 199 -11.73 1.31 23.94
CA LYS A 199 -11.89 1.61 22.51
C LYS A 199 -13.31 1.35 22.07
N VAL A 200 -13.87 0.17 22.37
CA VAL A 200 -15.25 -0.20 22.06
C VAL A 200 -16.24 0.75 22.73
N GLY A 201 -16.01 1.13 24.01
CA GLY A 201 -16.79 2.14 24.70
C GLY A 201 -16.77 3.50 24.02
N GLY A 202 -15.63 3.93 23.48
CA GLY A 202 -15.52 5.16 22.67
C GLY A 202 -16.32 5.09 21.36
N GLU A 203 -16.24 3.98 20.66
CA GLU A 203 -17.02 3.77 19.43
C GLU A 203 -18.52 3.64 19.69
N LEU A 204 -18.92 2.97 20.77
CA LEU A 204 -20.32 2.94 21.22
C LEU A 204 -20.82 4.32 21.66
N SER A 205 -19.97 5.16 22.28
CA SER A 205 -20.30 6.55 22.60
C SER A 205 -20.47 7.39 21.33
N TYR A 206 -19.65 7.20 20.31
CA TYR A 206 -19.82 7.83 19.01
C TYR A 206 -21.14 7.42 18.34
N ILE A 207 -21.44 6.12 18.32
CA ILE A 207 -22.75 5.60 17.85
C ILE A 207 -23.88 6.19 18.70
N GLY A 208 -23.72 6.25 20.02
CA GLY A 208 -24.66 6.89 20.93
C GLY A 208 -24.90 8.37 20.61
N SER A 209 -23.86 9.12 20.25
CA SER A 209 -23.98 10.52 19.84
C SER A 209 -24.71 10.69 18.50
N LEU A 210 -24.51 9.76 17.55
CA LEU A 210 -25.28 9.72 16.31
C LEU A 210 -26.75 9.38 16.55
N LEU A 211 -27.02 8.53 17.55
CA LEU A 211 -28.39 8.14 17.95
C LEU A 211 -29.11 9.21 18.81
N ALA A 212 -28.38 10.11 19.46
CA ALA A 212 -28.93 11.18 20.28
C ALA A 212 -29.53 12.32 19.42
N ASP A 213 -29.01 12.55 18.23
CA ASP A 213 -29.57 13.55 17.29
C ASP A 213 -30.74 12.94 16.52
N LYS A 214 -31.96 13.50 16.76
CA LYS A 214 -33.22 12.97 16.23
C LYS A 214 -33.28 12.95 14.69
N GLU A 215 -32.64 13.89 14.03
CA GLU A 215 -32.63 13.98 12.55
C GLU A 215 -31.54 13.12 11.94
N LYS A 216 -30.34 13.12 12.51
CA LYS A 216 -29.24 12.19 12.14
C LYS A 216 -29.64 10.74 12.43
N ARG A 217 -30.26 10.46 13.60
CA ARG A 217 -30.79 9.15 13.96
C ARG A 217 -31.76 8.62 12.90
N ARG A 218 -32.74 9.44 12.45
CA ARG A 218 -33.73 9.01 11.45
C ARG A 218 -33.06 8.72 10.09
N LYS A 219 -32.16 9.60 9.64
CA LYS A 219 -31.42 9.39 8.38
C LYS A 219 -30.45 8.20 8.47
N THR A 220 -29.73 8.07 9.59
CA THR A 220 -28.80 6.97 9.82
C THR A 220 -29.52 5.65 10.04
N PHE A 221 -30.61 5.64 10.83
CA PHE A 221 -31.39 4.42 11.12
C PHE A 221 -32.11 3.88 9.89
N ILE A 222 -32.73 4.74 9.08
CA ILE A 222 -33.34 4.34 7.81
C ILE A 222 -32.28 3.93 6.81
N GLY A 223 -31.17 4.67 6.72
CA GLY A 223 -30.05 4.32 5.85
C GLY A 223 -29.38 3.02 6.27
N VAL A 224 -29.09 2.86 7.56
CA VAL A 224 -28.48 1.62 8.11
C VAL A 224 -29.47 0.45 8.05
N ALA A 225 -30.75 0.64 8.36
CA ALA A 225 -31.75 -0.43 8.27
C ALA A 225 -31.96 -0.90 6.82
N ASN A 226 -31.98 0.02 5.86
CA ASN A 226 -32.06 -0.33 4.44
C ASN A 226 -30.76 -0.99 3.96
N LEU A 227 -29.60 -0.46 4.34
CA LEU A 227 -28.30 -1.05 4.02
C LEU A 227 -28.11 -2.42 4.68
N LEU A 228 -28.52 -2.60 5.93
CA LEU A 228 -28.49 -3.89 6.60
C LEU A 228 -29.47 -4.87 5.96
N ASN A 229 -30.68 -4.43 5.64
CA ASN A 229 -31.67 -5.28 4.96
C ASN A 229 -31.21 -5.70 3.58
N ASP A 230 -30.55 -4.81 2.83
CA ASP A 230 -30.09 -5.12 1.47
C ASP A 230 -28.75 -5.85 1.48
N ASN A 231 -27.83 -5.53 2.40
CA ASN A 231 -26.46 -6.07 2.41
C ASN A 231 -26.27 -7.31 3.29
N LEU A 232 -27.13 -7.55 4.27
CA LEU A 232 -27.13 -8.78 5.06
C LEU A 232 -28.09 -9.85 4.54
N ARG A 233 -28.76 -9.61 3.40
CA ARG A 233 -29.52 -10.69 2.75
C ARG A 233 -28.58 -11.84 2.46
N PRO A 234 -28.88 -13.05 2.91
CA PRO A 234 -28.12 -14.24 2.51
C PRO A 234 -28.07 -14.34 1.00
N ILE A 235 -26.89 -14.59 0.47
CA ILE A 235 -26.71 -14.83 -0.96
C ILE A 235 -27.04 -16.29 -1.31
N ARG A 236 -27.54 -16.53 -2.53
CA ARG A 236 -27.54 -17.86 -3.12
C ARG A 236 -26.14 -18.18 -3.62
N LYS A 237 -25.57 -19.32 -3.23
CA LYS A 237 -24.25 -19.75 -3.70
C LYS A 237 -24.25 -19.91 -5.23
N LEU A 238 -23.20 -19.43 -5.84
CA LEU A 238 -22.89 -19.57 -7.26
C LEU A 238 -21.86 -20.70 -7.46
N PRO A 239 -21.66 -21.21 -8.68
CA PRO A 239 -20.64 -22.23 -8.98
C PRO A 239 -19.21 -21.85 -8.59
N ILE A 240 -18.93 -20.58 -8.34
CA ILE A 240 -17.65 -20.08 -7.80
C ILE A 240 -17.56 -20.16 -6.26
N ASN A 241 -18.55 -20.73 -5.59
CA ASN A 241 -18.60 -20.89 -4.14
C ASN A 241 -18.60 -22.38 -3.78
N GLY A 242 -17.84 -22.73 -2.75
CA GLY A 242 -17.76 -24.11 -2.30
C GLY A 242 -16.76 -24.30 -1.18
N ARG A 243 -16.56 -25.53 -0.78
CA ARG A 243 -15.55 -25.91 0.20
C ARG A 243 -14.20 -26.09 -0.49
N ASN A 244 -13.19 -25.37 -0.06
CA ASN A 244 -11.87 -25.41 -0.66
C ASN A 244 -11.22 -26.80 -0.56
N SER A 245 -10.59 -27.22 -1.66
CA SER A 245 -9.79 -28.44 -1.75
C SER A 245 -8.39 -28.25 -1.15
N GLY A 246 -7.88 -27.03 -1.14
CA GLY A 246 -6.54 -26.65 -0.72
C GLY A 246 -5.54 -26.48 -1.87
N ARG A 247 -5.92 -26.85 -3.10
CA ARG A 247 -5.08 -26.62 -4.29
C ARG A 247 -5.49 -25.33 -4.96
N GLN A 248 -4.56 -24.41 -5.11
CA GLN A 248 -4.81 -23.09 -5.69
C GLN A 248 -4.14 -22.97 -7.06
N ASN A 249 -4.85 -22.35 -7.97
CA ASN A 249 -4.38 -21.97 -9.29
C ASN A 249 -4.32 -20.45 -9.40
N LEU A 250 -3.38 -19.94 -10.18
CA LEU A 250 -3.21 -18.52 -10.47
C LEU A 250 -3.45 -18.24 -11.96
N ALA A 251 -4.09 -17.12 -12.23
CA ALA A 251 -4.12 -16.52 -13.56
C ALA A 251 -4.08 -15.01 -13.44
N TRP A 252 -3.48 -14.34 -14.41
CA TRP A 252 -3.39 -12.87 -14.46
C TRP A 252 -3.53 -12.35 -15.88
N THR A 253 -3.98 -11.11 -15.97
CA THR A 253 -4.00 -10.31 -17.20
C THR A 253 -3.64 -8.87 -16.85
N GLU A 254 -3.07 -8.13 -17.80
CA GLU A 254 -2.65 -6.74 -17.64
C GLU A 254 -3.38 -5.83 -18.63
N PHE A 255 -3.67 -4.61 -18.19
CA PHE A 255 -4.26 -3.56 -18.99
C PHE A 255 -3.42 -2.28 -18.87
N SER A 256 -3.51 -1.39 -19.86
CA SER A 256 -2.95 -0.05 -19.77
C SER A 256 -3.68 0.77 -18.70
N LEU A 257 -2.95 1.30 -17.73
CA LEU A 257 -3.54 2.17 -16.70
C LEU A 257 -4.10 3.46 -17.33
N ALA A 258 -3.53 3.90 -18.45
CA ALA A 258 -4.03 5.05 -19.21
C ALA A 258 -5.41 4.76 -19.83
N GLU A 259 -5.63 3.57 -20.40
CA GLU A 259 -6.94 3.15 -20.93
C GLU A 259 -7.98 3.08 -19.82
N ILE A 260 -7.66 2.48 -18.67
CA ILE A 260 -8.56 2.43 -17.51
C ILE A 260 -8.92 3.82 -17.01
N ARG A 261 -7.96 4.75 -16.99
CA ARG A 261 -8.22 6.17 -16.64
C ARG A 261 -9.07 6.87 -17.68
N ALA A 262 -8.87 6.57 -18.96
CA ALA A 262 -9.69 7.12 -20.04
C ALA A 262 -11.13 6.62 -19.99
N ILE A 263 -11.36 5.32 -19.72
CA ILE A 263 -12.70 4.74 -19.56
C ILE A 263 -13.49 5.46 -18.47
N LYS A 264 -12.87 5.76 -17.31
CA LYS A 264 -13.54 6.49 -16.23
C LYS A 264 -13.70 7.98 -16.47
N SER A 265 -12.92 8.56 -17.41
CA SER A 265 -12.94 10.00 -17.69
C SER A 265 -14.32 10.43 -18.20
N GLY A 266 -14.84 11.52 -17.67
CA GLY A 266 -16.20 11.98 -17.98
C GLY A 266 -17.33 11.20 -17.28
N ARG A 267 -17.00 10.25 -16.38
CA ARG A 267 -17.95 9.53 -15.54
C ARG A 267 -17.60 9.68 -14.06
N ASN A 268 -18.60 9.63 -13.19
CA ASN A 268 -18.38 9.72 -11.75
C ASN A 268 -17.94 8.34 -11.18
N ALA A 269 -16.89 7.77 -11.79
CA ALA A 269 -16.36 6.46 -11.46
C ALA A 269 -14.89 6.53 -11.02
N SER A 270 -14.45 5.63 -10.16
CA SER A 270 -13.05 5.44 -9.80
C SER A 270 -12.39 4.36 -10.67
N VAL A 271 -11.06 4.28 -10.65
CA VAL A 271 -10.31 3.15 -11.25
C VAL A 271 -10.82 1.81 -10.71
N ASN A 272 -11.09 1.74 -9.41
CA ASN A 272 -11.60 0.52 -8.78
C ASN A 272 -12.98 0.11 -9.32
N ASP A 273 -13.86 1.07 -9.61
CA ASP A 273 -15.19 0.78 -10.15
C ASP A 273 -15.10 0.21 -11.58
N VAL A 274 -14.16 0.72 -12.41
CA VAL A 274 -13.89 0.14 -13.74
C VAL A 274 -13.41 -1.30 -13.60
N MET A 275 -12.46 -1.58 -12.69
CA MET A 275 -11.91 -2.91 -12.48
C MET A 275 -12.95 -3.89 -11.93
N LEU A 276 -13.79 -3.45 -10.98
CA LEU A 276 -14.90 -4.25 -10.47
C LEU A 276 -15.94 -4.55 -11.56
N THR A 277 -16.19 -3.61 -12.46
CA THR A 277 -17.08 -3.81 -13.62
C THR A 277 -16.53 -4.90 -14.55
N ILE A 278 -15.22 -4.85 -14.85
CA ILE A 278 -14.55 -5.89 -15.67
C ILE A 278 -14.64 -7.25 -14.98
N LEU A 279 -14.29 -7.34 -13.69
CA LEU A 279 -14.33 -8.57 -12.92
C LEU A 279 -15.72 -9.21 -12.91
N SER A 280 -16.73 -8.43 -12.57
CA SER A 280 -18.10 -8.93 -12.48
C SER A 280 -18.66 -9.35 -13.82
N THR A 281 -18.33 -8.63 -14.88
CA THR A 281 -18.71 -9.00 -16.25
C THR A 281 -18.06 -10.33 -16.65
N ALA A 282 -16.78 -10.50 -16.34
CA ALA A 282 -16.05 -11.75 -16.61
C ALA A 282 -16.65 -12.95 -15.85
N ILE A 283 -16.95 -12.76 -14.56
CA ILE A 283 -17.58 -13.81 -13.74
C ILE A 283 -18.96 -14.13 -14.30
N MET A 284 -19.75 -13.13 -14.69
CA MET A 284 -21.06 -13.36 -15.30
C MET A 284 -20.97 -14.20 -16.58
N TYR A 285 -20.02 -13.88 -17.47
CA TYR A 285 -19.82 -14.65 -18.71
C TYR A 285 -19.39 -16.08 -18.42
N TYR A 286 -18.47 -16.27 -17.48
CA TYR A 286 -18.07 -17.61 -17.05
C TYR A 286 -19.26 -18.42 -16.49
N LEU A 287 -20.09 -17.82 -15.65
CA LEU A 287 -21.28 -18.47 -15.10
C LEU A 287 -22.32 -18.80 -16.18
N GLN A 288 -22.49 -17.95 -17.21
CA GLN A 288 -23.34 -18.19 -18.36
C GLN A 288 -22.84 -19.38 -19.19
N GLU A 289 -21.54 -19.49 -19.41
CA GLU A 289 -20.93 -20.65 -20.11
C GLU A 289 -21.14 -21.95 -19.34
N LEU A 290 -21.21 -21.89 -18.00
CA LEU A 290 -21.57 -23.03 -17.16
C LEU A 290 -23.09 -23.35 -17.15
N GLY A 291 -23.91 -22.59 -17.88
CA GLY A 291 -25.37 -22.75 -17.88
C GLY A 291 -26.04 -22.37 -16.56
N THR A 292 -25.41 -21.46 -15.78
CA THR A 292 -25.94 -21.04 -14.46
C THR A 292 -27.26 -20.28 -14.63
N ASP A 293 -28.29 -20.72 -13.92
CA ASP A 293 -29.54 -20.00 -13.80
C ASP A 293 -29.38 -18.87 -12.73
N PHE A 294 -29.74 -17.66 -13.14
CA PHE A 294 -29.73 -16.47 -12.27
C PHE A 294 -31.07 -16.18 -11.61
N GLU A 295 -32.09 -17.08 -11.77
CA GLU A 295 -33.36 -16.92 -11.05
C GLU A 295 -33.13 -16.92 -9.53
N GLY A 296 -33.59 -15.85 -8.88
CA GLY A 296 -33.41 -15.64 -7.43
C GLY A 296 -32.03 -15.11 -6.99
N GLN A 297 -31.09 -14.91 -7.92
CA GLN A 297 -29.80 -14.25 -7.64
C GLN A 297 -29.49 -13.24 -8.74
N ASN A 298 -29.89 -12.00 -8.55
CA ASN A 298 -29.83 -10.95 -9.57
C ASN A 298 -28.52 -10.15 -9.56
N PHE A 299 -27.59 -10.44 -8.65
CA PHE A 299 -26.34 -9.70 -8.47
C PHE A 299 -25.19 -10.60 -8.05
N LEU A 300 -24.00 -10.18 -8.37
CA LEU A 300 -22.75 -10.65 -7.77
C LEU A 300 -22.40 -9.73 -6.60
N ARG A 301 -22.25 -10.26 -5.39
CA ARG A 301 -21.74 -9.48 -4.25
C ARG A 301 -20.27 -9.74 -4.03
N VAL A 302 -19.49 -8.67 -4.12
CA VAL A 302 -18.04 -8.67 -3.95
C VAL A 302 -17.69 -7.96 -2.65
N LEU A 303 -16.86 -8.57 -1.81
CA LEU A 303 -16.22 -7.90 -0.66
C LEU A 303 -15.02 -7.11 -1.16
N VAL A 304 -14.96 -5.84 -0.79
CA VAL A 304 -13.86 -4.95 -1.16
C VAL A 304 -13.26 -4.35 0.11
N PRO A 305 -12.02 -4.69 0.45
CA PRO A 305 -11.32 -4.03 1.54
C PRO A 305 -11.13 -2.54 1.24
N VAL A 306 -11.45 -1.69 2.20
CA VAL A 306 -11.25 -0.24 2.13
C VAL A 306 -10.46 0.23 3.34
N SER A 307 -9.53 1.14 3.11
CA SER A 307 -8.80 1.77 4.21
C SER A 307 -9.70 2.78 4.92
N MET A 308 -9.92 2.59 6.22
CA MET A 308 -10.73 3.45 7.09
C MET A 308 -9.88 4.49 7.85
N ARG A 309 -8.67 4.75 7.42
CA ARG A 309 -7.82 5.75 8.08
C ARG A 309 -8.44 7.13 7.94
N MET A 310 -9.10 7.60 9.01
CA MET A 310 -9.40 9.01 9.17
C MET A 310 -8.11 9.80 9.31
N GLU A 311 -8.12 11.06 8.86
CA GLU A 311 -6.90 11.89 8.77
C GLU A 311 -6.19 12.06 10.13
N ASP A 312 -6.94 11.98 11.24
CA ASP A 312 -6.44 12.16 12.61
C ASP A 312 -5.91 10.87 13.28
N GLU A 313 -6.11 9.69 12.66
CA GLU A 313 -5.80 8.40 13.29
C GLU A 313 -4.56 7.69 12.69
N LYS A 314 -3.67 8.42 12.05
CA LYS A 314 -2.47 7.89 11.38
C LYS A 314 -1.43 7.27 12.33
N GLU A 315 -1.66 7.28 13.64
CA GLU A 315 -0.68 6.88 14.67
C GLU A 315 -0.96 5.54 15.36
N VAL A 316 -2.08 4.90 15.12
CA VAL A 316 -2.38 3.62 15.78
C VAL A 316 -1.91 2.47 14.90
N PHE A 317 -0.82 1.80 15.30
CA PHE A 317 -0.37 0.53 14.72
C PHE A 317 -1.49 -0.52 14.82
N GLY A 318 -1.85 -1.11 13.69
CA GLY A 318 -2.82 -2.19 13.57
C GLY A 318 -3.59 -2.09 12.26
N ASN A 319 -3.91 -3.25 11.67
CA ASN A 319 -4.73 -3.34 10.48
C ASN A 319 -6.12 -2.72 10.76
N ARG A 320 -6.37 -1.51 10.27
CA ARG A 320 -7.70 -0.91 10.19
C ARG A 320 -8.21 -1.08 8.76
N ILE A 321 -8.50 -2.31 8.43
CA ILE A 321 -9.14 -2.67 7.17
C ILE A 321 -10.61 -2.84 7.48
N SER A 322 -11.46 -1.97 6.96
CA SER A 322 -12.88 -2.25 6.84
C SER A 322 -13.16 -2.93 5.51
N VAL A 323 -14.28 -3.58 5.43
CA VAL A 323 -14.73 -4.26 4.22
C VAL A 323 -16.08 -3.68 3.83
N ILE A 324 -16.25 -3.29 2.59
CA ILE A 324 -17.55 -2.95 2.03
C ILE A 324 -18.04 -4.07 1.10
N THR A 325 -19.35 -4.24 1.02
CA THR A 325 -19.97 -5.09 0.00
C THR A 325 -20.32 -4.25 -1.22
N VAL A 326 -20.10 -4.77 -2.42
CA VAL A 326 -20.51 -4.13 -3.66
C VAL A 326 -21.40 -5.11 -4.43
N ASP A 327 -22.68 -4.76 -4.60
CA ASP A 327 -23.64 -5.54 -5.37
C ASP A 327 -23.62 -5.09 -6.82
N ILE A 328 -23.30 -6.02 -7.70
CA ILE A 328 -23.14 -5.78 -9.13
C ILE A 328 -24.26 -6.50 -9.88
N PRO A 329 -25.21 -5.76 -10.48
CA PRO A 329 -26.40 -6.37 -11.06
C PRO A 329 -26.08 -7.17 -12.32
N PHE A 330 -26.60 -8.39 -12.42
CA PHE A 330 -26.50 -9.22 -13.61
C PHE A 330 -27.41 -8.76 -14.76
N ALA A 331 -28.54 -8.12 -14.44
CA ALA A 331 -29.54 -7.71 -15.43
C ALA A 331 -29.10 -6.54 -16.33
N VAL A 332 -28.12 -5.73 -15.90
CA VAL A 332 -27.64 -4.58 -16.68
C VAL A 332 -26.71 -5.05 -17.79
N LYS A 333 -27.22 -5.04 -19.03
CA LYS A 333 -26.49 -5.58 -20.20
C LYS A 333 -25.46 -4.60 -20.77
N ASN A 334 -25.78 -3.28 -20.78
CA ASN A 334 -24.87 -2.28 -21.32
C ASN A 334 -23.64 -2.12 -20.40
N PRO A 335 -22.40 -2.21 -20.92
CA PRO A 335 -21.19 -2.13 -20.10
C PRO A 335 -21.04 -0.80 -19.36
N LEU A 336 -21.45 0.32 -19.96
CA LEU A 336 -21.34 1.65 -19.36
C LEU A 336 -22.39 1.86 -18.27
N ASP A 337 -23.61 1.41 -18.48
CA ASP A 337 -24.67 1.49 -17.46
C ASP A 337 -24.32 0.61 -16.25
N ARG A 338 -23.65 -0.53 -16.50
CA ARG A 338 -23.11 -1.39 -15.43
C ARG A 338 -22.02 -0.67 -14.65
N LEU A 339 -21.11 0.04 -15.32
CA LEU A 339 -20.09 0.85 -14.65
C LEU A 339 -20.71 1.95 -13.77
N ASP A 340 -21.73 2.64 -14.27
CA ASP A 340 -22.43 3.68 -13.53
C ASP A 340 -23.18 3.10 -12.30
N ALA A 341 -23.77 1.91 -12.44
CA ALA A 341 -24.41 1.20 -11.33
C ALA A 341 -23.38 0.80 -10.26
N VAL A 342 -22.22 0.24 -10.65
CA VAL A 342 -21.11 -0.11 -9.74
C VAL A 342 -20.60 1.13 -9.03
N ALA A 343 -20.35 2.22 -9.73
CA ALA A 343 -19.85 3.47 -9.16
C ALA A 343 -20.83 4.07 -8.15
N THR A 344 -22.13 4.07 -8.48
CA THR A 344 -23.20 4.57 -7.59
C THR A 344 -23.25 3.74 -6.31
N TYR A 345 -23.22 2.42 -6.43
CA TYR A 345 -23.27 1.52 -5.28
C TYR A 345 -22.01 1.63 -4.41
N SER A 346 -20.83 1.62 -5.03
CA SER A 346 -19.55 1.77 -4.34
C SER A 346 -19.48 3.09 -3.54
N LYS A 347 -19.99 4.18 -4.12
CA LYS A 347 -20.06 5.48 -3.45
C LYS A 347 -21.00 5.44 -2.26
N ALA A 348 -22.23 4.93 -2.44
CA ALA A 348 -23.20 4.82 -1.37
C ALA A 348 -22.66 3.99 -0.19
N MET A 349 -21.93 2.93 -0.47
CA MET A 349 -21.32 2.08 0.56
C MET A 349 -20.17 2.78 1.31
N LYS A 350 -19.34 3.55 0.62
CA LYS A 350 -18.25 4.35 1.25
C LYS A 350 -18.80 5.46 2.14
N ASP A 351 -19.89 6.10 1.71
CA ASP A 351 -20.54 7.20 2.44
C ASP A 351 -21.38 6.67 3.62
N SER A 352 -21.59 5.36 3.73
CA SER A 352 -22.34 4.72 4.79
C SER A 352 -21.47 4.47 6.04
N SER A 353 -22.08 4.51 7.22
CA SER A 353 -21.44 4.14 8.50
C SER A 353 -21.26 2.61 8.66
N LEU A 354 -21.57 1.81 7.65
CA LEU A 354 -21.53 0.34 7.71
C LEU A 354 -20.12 -0.19 7.97
N SER A 355 -19.11 0.49 7.42
CA SER A 355 -17.70 0.17 7.61
C SER A 355 -17.29 0.20 9.10
N VAL A 356 -17.83 1.13 9.89
CA VAL A 356 -17.61 1.22 11.36
C VAL A 356 -18.22 0.00 12.05
N GLY A 357 -19.41 -0.42 11.62
CA GLY A 357 -20.09 -1.61 12.15
C GLY A 357 -19.30 -2.90 11.91
N ILE A 358 -18.68 -3.04 10.74
CA ILE A 358 -17.86 -4.22 10.40
C ILE A 358 -16.56 -4.22 11.21
N ASP A 359 -15.89 -3.09 11.39
CA ASP A 359 -14.69 -2.98 12.24
C ASP A 359 -15.00 -3.38 13.68
N LEU A 360 -16.15 -2.95 14.20
CA LEU A 360 -16.62 -3.36 15.52
C LEU A 360 -16.82 -4.88 15.62
N VAL A 361 -17.51 -5.50 14.64
CA VAL A 361 -17.73 -6.96 14.60
C VAL A 361 -16.41 -7.73 14.54
N LEU A 362 -15.43 -7.25 13.79
CA LEU A 362 -14.10 -7.86 13.72
C LEU A 362 -13.27 -7.67 15.00
N THR A 363 -13.57 -6.63 15.79
CA THR A 363 -12.85 -6.33 17.04
C THR A 363 -13.46 -7.02 18.26
N LEU A 364 -14.79 -7.27 18.27
CA LEU A 364 -15.49 -7.91 19.38
C LEU A 364 -14.89 -9.24 19.85
N PRO A 365 -14.45 -10.18 18.96
CA PRO A 365 -13.83 -11.42 19.40
C PRO A 365 -12.56 -11.22 20.23
N ALA A 366 -11.85 -10.10 20.04
CA ALA A 366 -10.65 -9.80 20.82
C ALA A 366 -10.94 -9.44 22.29
N LEU A 367 -12.21 -9.16 22.65
CA LEU A 367 -12.65 -8.97 24.05
C LEU A 367 -12.79 -10.31 24.79
N LEU A 368 -12.90 -11.40 24.07
CA LEU A 368 -13.02 -12.73 24.66
C LEU A 368 -11.68 -13.20 25.20
N PRO A 369 -11.66 -14.06 26.23
CA PRO A 369 -10.44 -14.66 26.71
C PRO A 369 -9.64 -15.32 25.58
N SER A 370 -8.32 -15.17 25.58
CA SER A 370 -7.43 -15.66 24.52
C SER A 370 -7.64 -17.14 24.19
N ILE A 371 -7.92 -17.96 25.18
CA ILE A 371 -8.20 -19.40 25.02
C ILE A 371 -9.42 -19.69 24.12
N THR A 372 -10.36 -18.77 24.00
CA THR A 372 -11.56 -18.94 23.15
C THR A 372 -11.36 -18.43 21.72
N GLN A 373 -10.35 -17.63 21.48
CA GLN A 373 -10.12 -16.98 20.18
C GLN A 373 -9.92 -17.97 19.03
N PRO A 374 -9.17 -19.08 19.17
CA PRO A 374 -9.06 -20.06 18.09
C PRO A 374 -10.42 -20.59 17.63
N LEU A 375 -11.33 -20.88 18.58
CA LEU A 375 -12.67 -21.38 18.25
C LEU A 375 -13.51 -20.30 17.52
N VAL A 376 -13.47 -19.07 18.00
CA VAL A 376 -14.24 -17.96 17.40
C VAL A 376 -13.75 -17.67 15.99
N TRP A 377 -12.44 -17.55 15.80
CA TRP A 377 -11.88 -17.21 14.51
C TRP A 377 -11.98 -18.35 13.48
N THR A 378 -11.94 -19.62 13.87
CA THR A 378 -12.18 -20.74 12.95
C THR A 378 -13.62 -20.81 12.45
N THR A 379 -14.58 -20.24 13.18
CA THR A 379 -16.00 -20.18 12.76
C THR A 379 -16.37 -18.88 12.03
N ALA A 380 -15.65 -17.79 12.25
CA ALA A 380 -15.92 -16.48 11.65
C ALA A 380 -16.02 -16.48 10.10
N PRO A 381 -15.21 -17.25 9.34
CA PRO A 381 -15.32 -17.30 7.88
C PRO A 381 -16.68 -17.77 7.36
N LEU A 382 -17.42 -18.54 8.16
CA LEU A 382 -18.78 -18.98 7.80
C LEU A 382 -19.73 -17.79 7.64
N ALA A 383 -19.55 -16.72 8.45
CA ALA A 383 -20.35 -15.49 8.32
C ALA A 383 -20.12 -14.81 6.98
N PHE A 384 -18.88 -14.74 6.49
CA PHE A 384 -18.59 -14.14 5.18
C PHE A 384 -19.17 -14.96 4.01
N SER A 385 -19.28 -16.29 4.18
CA SER A 385 -19.80 -17.19 3.14
C SER A 385 -21.29 -17.02 2.85
N VAL A 386 -22.04 -16.40 3.77
CA VAL A 386 -23.48 -16.16 3.58
C VAL A 386 -23.77 -14.73 3.12
N ILE A 387 -22.77 -13.84 3.16
CA ILE A 387 -22.95 -12.44 2.79
C ILE A 387 -22.26 -12.04 1.49
N ALA A 388 -21.34 -12.84 0.94
CA ALA A 388 -20.65 -12.50 -0.32
C ALA A 388 -20.24 -13.74 -1.12
N HIS A 389 -20.03 -13.54 -2.44
CA HIS A 389 -19.61 -14.59 -3.38
C HIS A 389 -18.08 -14.66 -3.52
N THR A 390 -17.43 -13.53 -3.46
CA THR A 390 -15.97 -13.39 -3.62
C THR A 390 -15.47 -12.10 -2.99
N TRP A 391 -14.17 -11.93 -2.96
CA TRP A 391 -13.54 -10.66 -2.60
C TRP A 391 -12.59 -10.16 -3.68
N CYS A 392 -12.41 -8.85 -3.70
CA CYS A 392 -11.51 -8.17 -4.62
C CYS A 392 -10.74 -7.09 -3.87
N THR A 393 -9.44 -7.23 -3.76
CA THR A 393 -8.57 -6.22 -3.15
C THR A 393 -7.85 -5.40 -4.22
N ASN A 394 -7.55 -4.14 -3.92
CA ASN A 394 -6.82 -3.25 -4.83
C ASN A 394 -5.58 -2.69 -4.13
N VAL A 395 -4.41 -3.01 -4.67
CA VAL A 395 -3.10 -2.61 -4.17
C VAL A 395 -2.42 -1.71 -5.20
N ALA A 396 -2.23 -0.44 -4.83
CA ALA A 396 -1.51 0.51 -5.68
C ALA A 396 0.00 0.30 -5.51
N GLY A 397 0.65 -0.26 -6.52
CA GLY A 397 2.11 -0.39 -6.60
C GLY A 397 2.80 0.85 -7.19
N PRO A 398 4.14 0.83 -7.26
CA PRO A 398 4.94 1.92 -7.81
C PRO A 398 4.64 2.13 -9.30
N GLN A 399 4.44 3.41 -9.67
CA GLN A 399 4.18 3.80 -11.07
C GLN A 399 5.48 4.18 -11.81
N ILE A 400 6.59 3.71 -11.31
CA ILE A 400 7.95 3.85 -11.83
C ILE A 400 8.63 2.49 -11.77
N PRO A 401 9.62 2.23 -12.63
CA PRO A 401 10.39 0.99 -12.55
C PRO A 401 11.14 0.91 -11.23
N VAL A 402 11.22 -0.31 -10.68
CA VAL A 402 12.04 -0.64 -9.51
C VAL A 402 13.01 -1.76 -9.87
N TYR A 403 14.09 -1.85 -9.13
CA TYR A 403 15.22 -2.71 -9.44
C TYR A 403 15.60 -3.60 -8.25
N LEU A 404 16.05 -4.80 -8.54
CA LEU A 404 16.61 -5.73 -7.57
C LEU A 404 17.96 -6.22 -8.09
N LEU A 405 19.04 -5.98 -7.36
CA LEU A 405 20.40 -6.25 -7.83
C LEU A 405 20.66 -5.66 -9.23
N GLY A 406 20.20 -4.44 -9.48
CA GLY A 406 20.35 -3.77 -10.77
C GLY A 406 19.44 -4.28 -11.89
N LYS A 407 18.65 -5.34 -11.66
CA LYS A 407 17.70 -5.90 -12.64
C LYS A 407 16.34 -5.25 -12.50
N GLU A 408 15.78 -4.77 -13.62
CA GLU A 408 14.48 -4.13 -13.66
C GLU A 408 13.36 -5.15 -13.45
N MET A 409 12.43 -4.85 -12.55
CA MET A 409 11.17 -5.57 -12.46
C MET A 409 10.28 -5.17 -13.63
N LYS A 410 9.90 -6.13 -14.47
CA LYS A 410 9.01 -5.89 -15.63
C LYS A 410 7.55 -6.07 -15.28
N HIS A 411 7.21 -7.06 -14.45
CA HIS A 411 5.84 -7.39 -14.08
C HIS A 411 5.73 -7.71 -12.59
N SER A 412 4.55 -7.45 -12.01
CA SER A 412 4.22 -7.80 -10.63
C SER A 412 2.77 -8.27 -10.55
N TYR A 413 2.55 -9.50 -10.09
CA TYR A 413 1.25 -10.17 -10.00
C TYR A 413 0.96 -10.56 -8.56
N GLY A 414 0.06 -9.83 -7.91
CA GLY A 414 -0.31 -10.07 -6.52
C GLY A 414 -1.20 -11.29 -6.34
N TYR A 415 -1.15 -11.90 -5.18
CA TYR A 415 -2.13 -12.92 -4.78
C TYR A 415 -2.58 -12.69 -3.32
N PHE A 416 -3.77 -13.23 -3.01
CA PHE A 416 -4.46 -13.02 -1.75
C PHE A 416 -5.10 -14.34 -1.31
N PRO A 417 -5.18 -14.66 0.00
CA PRO A 417 -5.73 -15.94 0.46
C PRO A 417 -7.21 -16.08 0.13
N LEU A 418 -7.63 -17.32 -0.09
CA LEU A 418 -9.04 -17.65 -0.26
C LEU A 418 -9.73 -17.74 1.12
N ASN A 419 -10.96 -17.22 1.20
CA ASN A 419 -11.85 -17.57 2.32
C ASN A 419 -12.23 -19.06 2.20
N PRO A 420 -12.43 -19.78 3.31
CA PRO A 420 -12.80 -21.21 3.27
C PRO A 420 -14.01 -21.60 2.42
N SER A 421 -14.84 -20.61 2.03
CA SER A 421 -16.06 -20.83 1.24
C SER A 421 -16.07 -20.10 -0.11
N PHE A 422 -15.03 -19.34 -0.43
CA PHE A 422 -14.88 -18.66 -1.71
C PHE A 422 -13.97 -19.48 -2.62
N GLY A 423 -14.48 -19.90 -3.77
CA GLY A 423 -13.67 -20.63 -4.75
C GLY A 423 -12.71 -19.73 -5.52
N MET A 424 -12.83 -18.40 -5.39
CA MET A 424 -11.92 -17.46 -6.05
C MET A 424 -11.75 -16.15 -5.25
N ALA A 425 -10.66 -15.47 -5.57
CA ALA A 425 -10.36 -14.10 -5.15
C ALA A 425 -9.71 -13.35 -6.31
N CYS A 426 -9.81 -12.01 -6.30
CA CYS A 426 -9.13 -11.15 -7.27
C CYS A 426 -8.25 -10.14 -6.55
N VAL A 427 -7.04 -9.95 -7.04
CA VAL A 427 -6.13 -8.87 -6.63
C VAL A 427 -5.91 -7.95 -7.81
N ILE A 428 -6.31 -6.70 -7.68
CA ILE A 428 -5.97 -5.64 -8.62
C ILE A 428 -4.63 -5.06 -8.14
N MET A 429 -3.64 -4.99 -9.03
CA MET A 429 -2.34 -4.41 -8.71
C MET A 429 -1.87 -3.51 -9.84
N SER A 430 -1.38 -2.33 -9.52
CA SER A 430 -0.80 -1.45 -10.53
C SER A 430 0.71 -1.36 -10.38
N TYR A 431 1.43 -1.40 -11.50
CA TYR A 431 2.88 -1.28 -11.55
C TYR A 431 3.31 -0.65 -12.88
N ASN A 432 4.21 0.32 -12.84
CA ASN A 432 4.85 0.97 -13.99
C ASN A 432 3.89 1.22 -15.16
N GLN A 433 2.83 2.00 -14.91
CA GLN A 433 1.78 2.40 -15.85
C GLN A 433 0.89 1.26 -16.39
N ARG A 434 0.99 0.07 -15.80
CA ARG A 434 0.09 -1.06 -16.05
C ARG A 434 -0.78 -1.32 -14.84
N ILE A 435 -1.92 -1.97 -15.06
CA ILE A 435 -2.79 -2.47 -14.00
C ILE A 435 -3.14 -3.92 -14.30
N SER A 436 -2.89 -4.80 -13.36
CA SER A 436 -3.15 -6.23 -13.51
C SER A 436 -4.39 -6.65 -12.71
N MET A 437 -5.11 -7.64 -13.22
CA MET A 437 -6.10 -8.42 -12.50
C MET A 437 -5.55 -9.82 -12.29
N ASN A 438 -5.36 -10.17 -11.03
CA ASN A 438 -4.73 -11.41 -10.63
C ASN A 438 -5.76 -12.26 -9.92
N LEU A 439 -6.07 -13.41 -10.48
CA LEU A 439 -7.05 -14.36 -9.96
C LEU A 439 -6.34 -15.46 -9.18
N VAL A 440 -6.88 -15.78 -8.03
CA VAL A 440 -6.57 -16.98 -7.26
C VAL A 440 -7.84 -17.81 -7.23
N ALA A 441 -7.78 -19.08 -7.56
CA ALA A 441 -8.94 -19.97 -7.48
C ALA A 441 -8.58 -21.32 -6.89
N ASP A 442 -9.52 -21.93 -6.16
CA ASP A 442 -9.41 -23.31 -5.71
C ASP A 442 -9.68 -24.27 -6.87
N ALA A 443 -8.73 -25.14 -7.17
CA ALA A 443 -8.80 -26.07 -8.30
C ALA A 443 -9.92 -27.11 -8.17
N GLY A 444 -10.46 -27.35 -6.98
CA GLY A 444 -11.60 -28.22 -6.77
C GLY A 444 -12.95 -27.57 -7.09
N ILE A 445 -12.99 -26.23 -7.10
CA ILE A 445 -14.21 -25.46 -7.39
C ILE A 445 -14.15 -24.91 -8.81
N ILE A 446 -13.02 -24.36 -9.21
CA ILE A 446 -12.76 -23.79 -10.54
C ILE A 446 -11.58 -24.57 -11.16
N PRO A 447 -11.84 -25.66 -11.88
CA PRO A 447 -10.78 -26.52 -12.41
C PRO A 447 -9.84 -25.81 -13.39
N ASP A 448 -10.38 -24.93 -14.22
CA ASP A 448 -9.60 -24.12 -15.16
C ASP A 448 -9.86 -22.62 -14.98
N ILE A 449 -9.00 -21.98 -14.22
CA ILE A 449 -9.05 -20.53 -13.99
C ILE A 449 -8.81 -19.71 -15.27
N ARG A 450 -8.21 -20.32 -16.32
CA ARG A 450 -7.94 -19.65 -17.60
C ARG A 450 -9.23 -19.24 -18.32
N ASP A 451 -10.34 -19.94 -18.08
CA ASP A 451 -11.62 -19.57 -18.67
C ASP A 451 -12.11 -18.23 -18.12
N ILE A 452 -12.02 -18.02 -16.80
CA ILE A 452 -12.35 -16.70 -16.21
C ILE A 452 -11.39 -15.63 -16.72
N ARG A 453 -10.09 -15.94 -16.86
CA ARG A 453 -9.11 -14.98 -17.40
C ARG A 453 -9.47 -14.54 -18.82
N LYS A 454 -9.86 -15.46 -19.71
CA LYS A 454 -10.32 -15.11 -21.06
C LYS A 454 -11.51 -14.14 -21.02
N GLN A 455 -12.43 -14.35 -20.07
CA GLN A 455 -13.58 -13.46 -19.90
C GLN A 455 -13.19 -12.07 -19.35
N LEU A 456 -12.08 -11.96 -18.58
CA LEU A 456 -11.55 -10.64 -18.17
C LEU A 456 -11.10 -9.82 -19.38
N ASP A 457 -10.35 -10.45 -20.30
CA ASP A 457 -9.87 -9.80 -21.51
C ASP A 457 -11.06 -9.36 -22.40
N ARG A 458 -12.05 -10.23 -22.54
CA ARG A 458 -13.30 -9.92 -23.27
C ARG A 458 -14.08 -8.76 -22.64
N ALA A 459 -14.30 -8.80 -21.34
CA ALA A 459 -15.04 -7.77 -20.61
C ALA A 459 -14.36 -6.41 -20.68
N PHE A 460 -13.02 -6.39 -20.62
CA PHE A 460 -12.25 -5.15 -20.81
C PHE A 460 -12.44 -4.58 -22.22
N LEU A 461 -12.29 -5.40 -23.25
CA LEU A 461 -12.42 -4.95 -24.65
C LEU A 461 -13.83 -4.41 -24.94
N GLU A 462 -14.87 -5.05 -24.43
CA GLU A 462 -16.25 -4.58 -24.56
C GLU A 462 -16.46 -3.23 -23.85
N LEU A 463 -15.98 -3.09 -22.61
CA LEU A 463 -16.11 -1.85 -21.85
C LEU A 463 -15.31 -0.70 -22.50
N ARG A 464 -14.09 -0.98 -22.98
CA ARG A 464 -13.26 -0.02 -23.69
C ARG A 464 -13.93 0.46 -24.97
N SER A 465 -14.48 -0.46 -25.76
CA SER A 465 -15.22 -0.17 -26.99
C SER A 465 -16.46 0.68 -26.71
N ALA A 466 -17.26 0.31 -25.71
CA ALA A 466 -18.44 1.06 -25.31
C ALA A 466 -18.08 2.49 -24.84
N ALA A 467 -16.95 2.66 -24.17
CA ALA A 467 -16.42 3.95 -23.76
C ALA A 467 -15.77 4.75 -24.90
N LYS A 468 -15.66 4.17 -26.11
CA LYS A 468 -14.99 4.76 -27.28
C LYS A 468 -13.52 5.14 -27.03
N VAL A 469 -12.84 4.41 -26.13
CA VAL A 469 -11.44 4.62 -25.83
C VAL A 469 -10.59 3.82 -26.82
N GLN A 470 -9.66 4.53 -27.50
CA GLN A 470 -8.69 3.91 -28.39
C GLN A 470 -7.62 3.17 -27.58
N PRO A 471 -6.95 2.14 -28.14
CA PRO A 471 -5.80 1.52 -27.53
C PRO A 471 -4.72 2.57 -27.19
N ILE A 472 -4.23 2.54 -25.96
CA ILE A 472 -3.18 3.43 -25.46
C ILE A 472 -2.05 2.56 -24.93
N GLU A 473 -0.92 2.56 -25.63
CA GLU A 473 0.27 1.87 -25.13
C GLU A 473 0.73 2.46 -23.80
N PRO A 474 1.10 1.64 -22.82
CA PRO A 474 1.64 2.14 -21.57
C PRO A 474 2.95 2.90 -21.83
N ILE A 475 3.03 4.14 -21.36
CA ILE A 475 4.30 4.89 -21.36
C ILE A 475 5.17 4.31 -20.26
N ILE A 476 5.99 3.33 -20.61
CA ILE A 476 6.95 2.69 -19.70
C ILE A 476 8.07 3.70 -19.43
N ILE A 477 8.27 4.02 -18.17
CA ILE A 477 9.38 4.89 -17.75
C ILE A 477 10.64 4.04 -17.68
N GLU A 478 11.59 4.27 -18.56
CA GLU A 478 12.93 3.66 -18.49
C GLU A 478 13.87 4.58 -17.73
N ARG A 479 14.74 4.01 -16.92
CA ARG A 479 15.80 4.74 -16.22
C ARG A 479 17.15 4.17 -16.61
N THR A 480 18.02 4.99 -17.16
CA THR A 480 19.41 4.63 -17.46
C THR A 480 20.28 4.67 -16.20
N PRO A 481 21.28 3.75 -16.08
CA PRO A 481 22.29 3.81 -15.03
C PRO A 481 23.05 5.14 -15.07
N LYS A 482 23.49 5.64 -13.91
CA LYS A 482 24.31 6.86 -13.80
C LYS A 482 25.61 6.82 -14.59
N ASN A 483 26.14 5.62 -14.89
CA ASN A 483 27.39 5.38 -15.58
C ASN A 483 27.21 4.89 -17.02
N ALA A 484 26.02 5.01 -17.62
CA ALA A 484 25.89 4.77 -19.05
C ALA A 484 26.69 5.84 -19.81
N PRO A 485 27.56 5.48 -20.78
CA PRO A 485 28.22 6.46 -21.60
C PRO A 485 27.16 7.34 -22.27
N GLU A 486 27.33 8.66 -22.19
CA GLU A 486 26.44 9.59 -22.88
C GLU A 486 26.30 9.17 -24.34
N PRO A 487 25.09 9.07 -24.89
CA PRO A 487 24.92 8.82 -26.30
C PRO A 487 25.64 9.95 -27.04
N VAL A 488 26.62 9.59 -27.86
CA VAL A 488 27.35 10.53 -28.72
C VAL A 488 26.33 11.32 -29.49
N ALA A 489 26.25 12.63 -29.21
CA ALA A 489 25.37 13.53 -29.89
C ALA A 489 25.65 13.48 -31.38
N ASN A 490 24.74 12.91 -32.16
CA ASN A 490 24.75 13.05 -33.62
C ASN A 490 24.46 14.52 -33.94
N THR A 491 25.54 15.21 -34.25
CA THR A 491 25.54 16.53 -34.82
C THR A 491 24.81 16.54 -36.17
N ALA A 492 23.98 17.53 -36.32
CA ALA A 492 23.56 18.22 -37.52
C ALA A 492 22.03 18.17 -37.80
N PHE A 493 21.37 19.30 -37.61
CA PHE A 493 21.11 20.22 -38.73
C PHE A 493 20.67 21.58 -38.20
N PRO A 494 21.11 22.71 -38.79
CA PRO A 494 20.73 24.05 -38.36
C PRO A 494 19.43 24.46 -39.03
N ILE A 495 18.49 24.96 -38.23
CA ILE A 495 17.41 25.80 -38.77
C ILE A 495 17.64 27.22 -38.24
N SER A 496 18.02 28.05 -39.19
CA SER A 496 18.20 29.47 -39.09
C SER A 496 16.86 30.20 -38.89
N GLY A 497 16.89 31.25 -38.06
CA GLY A 497 16.18 32.49 -38.30
C GLY A 497 14.86 32.68 -37.59
N LEU A 498 14.85 33.42 -36.49
CA LEU A 498 14.08 34.66 -36.36
C LEU A 498 14.65 35.51 -35.21
N VAL A 499 15.22 36.63 -35.60
CA VAL A 499 15.58 37.78 -34.76
C VAL A 499 14.31 38.56 -34.48
N ILE A 500 14.03 38.88 -33.22
CA ILE A 500 13.20 40.05 -32.87
C ILE A 500 13.93 40.85 -31.81
N GLU A 501 14.14 42.10 -32.18
CA GLU A 501 14.88 43.17 -31.53
C GLU A 501 14.29 43.56 -30.18
N THR A 502 15.21 43.98 -29.34
CA THR A 502 14.98 44.74 -28.11
C THR A 502 14.59 46.20 -28.42
N ALA A 503 13.69 46.75 -27.62
CA ALA A 503 13.56 48.17 -27.46
C ALA A 503 13.64 48.54 -25.98
N GLU A 504 14.73 49.21 -25.64
CA GLU A 504 14.91 49.99 -24.41
C GLU A 504 14.13 51.30 -24.49
N ASN A 505 13.75 51.81 -23.35
CA ASN A 505 13.69 53.21 -22.87
C ASN A 505 12.62 53.30 -21.77
N GLY A 506 12.79 53.89 -20.66
CA GLY A 506 13.76 54.80 -20.06
C GLY A 506 13.04 55.67 -19.03
N ASN A 507 13.69 55.94 -17.93
CA ASN A 507 13.50 57.07 -17.01
C ASN A 507 12.09 57.33 -16.41
N GLY A 508 11.91 57.53 -15.12
CA GLY A 508 12.66 58.20 -14.12
C GLY A 508 11.76 58.65 -12.98
N ALA A 509 12.38 59.04 -11.93
CA ALA A 509 11.91 59.91 -10.85
C ALA A 509 11.38 59.26 -9.55
N SER A 510 12.25 59.31 -8.63
CA SER A 510 12.14 59.35 -7.16
C SER A 510 11.09 60.35 -6.66
N SER A 511 10.26 59.94 -5.69
CA SER A 511 9.72 60.85 -4.71
C SER A 511 9.63 60.14 -3.33
N HIS A 512 10.44 60.62 -2.39
CA HIS A 512 10.35 60.35 -0.96
C HIS A 512 9.03 60.87 -0.41
N VAL A 513 8.35 60.08 0.41
CA VAL A 513 7.33 60.51 1.36
C VAL A 513 7.59 59.75 2.67
N PRO A 514 7.53 60.43 3.85
CA PRO A 514 8.04 59.91 5.14
C PRO A 514 7.13 58.86 5.78
N GLU A 515 7.78 58.02 6.53
CA GLU A 515 7.27 56.94 7.35
C GLU A 515 6.59 57.50 8.60
N ALA A 516 5.28 57.34 8.74
CA ALA A 516 4.60 57.30 10.04
C ALA A 516 3.20 56.63 9.89
N ASP A 517 2.93 55.67 10.78
CA ASP A 517 1.63 55.05 11.06
C ASP A 517 1.03 54.14 9.95
N ARG A 518 1.49 52.89 9.94
CA ARG A 518 0.71 51.79 9.45
C ARG A 518 0.45 50.79 10.58
N PRO A 519 -0.79 50.23 10.69
CA PRO A 519 -1.08 49.18 11.63
C PRO A 519 -0.26 47.94 11.31
N PHE A 520 0.23 47.28 12.33
CA PHE A 520 1.03 46.04 12.28
C PHE A 520 0.24 44.97 11.50
N THR A 521 0.55 44.77 10.23
CA THR A 521 0.12 43.63 9.44
C THR A 521 1.11 42.47 9.69
N PRO A 522 0.67 41.31 10.12
CA PRO A 522 1.57 40.17 10.33
C PRO A 522 2.29 39.84 9.02
N LYS A 523 3.60 39.69 9.09
CA LYS A 523 4.47 39.37 7.97
C LYS A 523 4.12 37.96 7.47
N ARG A 524 3.42 37.87 6.34
CA ARG A 524 3.10 36.57 5.70
C ARG A 524 4.40 35.87 5.32
N ILE A 525 4.59 34.64 5.84
CA ILE A 525 5.76 33.81 5.53
C ILE A 525 5.48 33.03 4.25
N THR A 526 6.27 33.26 3.20
CA THR A 526 6.16 32.51 1.93
C THR A 526 6.72 31.10 2.10
N LEU A 527 5.99 30.09 1.67
CA LEU A 527 6.41 28.68 1.64
C LEU A 527 7.78 28.53 0.92
N PHE A 528 8.65 27.68 1.45
CA PHE A 528 10.01 27.45 0.94
C PHE A 528 10.93 28.68 0.91
N SER A 529 10.55 29.76 1.61
CA SER A 529 11.45 30.90 1.84
C SER A 529 12.39 30.63 3.03
N ASP A 530 13.42 31.47 3.16
CA ASP A 530 14.33 31.41 4.32
C ASP A 530 13.60 31.64 5.66
N GLY A 531 12.61 32.53 5.67
CA GLY A 531 11.74 32.75 6.82
C GLY A 531 10.94 31.51 7.20
N TRP A 532 10.40 30.80 6.21
CA TRP A 532 9.69 29.55 6.43
C TRP A 532 10.63 28.46 6.96
N ALA A 533 11.82 28.31 6.40
CA ALA A 533 12.83 27.34 6.85
C ALA A 533 13.22 27.56 8.32
N LYS A 534 13.46 28.80 8.72
CA LYS A 534 13.80 29.17 10.11
C LYS A 534 12.65 28.92 11.07
N SER A 535 11.42 29.24 10.69
CA SER A 535 10.22 28.93 11.48
C SER A 535 10.06 27.42 11.64
N TYR A 536 10.30 26.66 10.57
CA TYR A 536 10.26 25.21 10.60
C TYR A 536 11.28 24.62 11.57
N MET A 537 12.52 25.12 11.56
CA MET A 537 13.57 24.73 12.50
C MET A 537 13.15 25.00 13.96
N GLN A 538 12.53 26.15 14.24
CA GLN A 538 12.05 26.47 15.58
C GLN A 538 10.97 25.50 16.06
N VAL A 539 9.99 25.18 15.20
CA VAL A 539 8.92 24.20 15.52
C VAL A 539 9.51 22.82 15.77
N LEU A 540 10.45 22.37 14.93
CA LEU A 540 11.14 21.09 15.10
C LEU A 540 11.88 21.01 16.44
N ASN A 541 12.68 22.02 16.75
CA ASN A 541 13.51 22.02 17.95
C ASN A 541 12.70 22.15 19.25
N ASN A 542 11.47 22.65 19.19
CA ASN A 542 10.52 22.76 20.31
C ASN A 542 9.58 21.53 20.40
N SER A 543 9.59 20.62 19.43
CA SER A 543 8.74 19.44 19.41
C SER A 543 9.38 18.27 20.14
N LYS A 544 8.83 17.92 21.30
CA LYS A 544 9.24 16.71 22.04
C LYS A 544 8.99 15.44 21.21
N ALA A 545 7.85 15.36 20.49
CA ALA A 545 7.50 14.22 19.66
C ALA A 545 8.51 14.01 18.52
N TYR A 546 8.94 15.10 17.86
CA TYR A 546 10.00 15.04 16.85
C TYR A 546 11.33 14.61 17.48
N TYR A 547 11.71 15.16 18.62
CA TYR A 547 12.94 14.77 19.32
C TYR A 547 12.94 13.26 19.62
N ASP A 548 11.88 12.74 20.27
CA ASP A 548 11.78 11.34 20.67
C ASP A 548 11.81 10.38 19.45
N ALA A 549 11.16 10.77 18.34
CA ALA A 549 11.14 10.00 17.10
C ALA A 549 12.48 10.03 16.34
N SER A 550 13.29 11.07 16.53
CA SER A 550 14.45 11.38 15.68
C SER A 550 15.80 11.27 16.40
N THR A 551 15.85 10.71 17.61
CA THR A 551 17.09 10.48 18.36
C THR A 551 18.09 9.60 17.60
N GLY A 552 17.59 8.70 16.77
CA GLY A 552 18.39 7.84 15.89
C GLY A 552 18.79 8.48 14.55
N TRP A 553 18.35 9.72 14.25
CA TRP A 553 18.63 10.34 12.95
C TRP A 553 20.12 10.62 12.76
N THR A 554 20.74 9.86 11.86
CA THR A 554 22.15 10.00 11.43
C THR A 554 22.26 10.15 9.91
N ALA A 555 21.12 10.22 9.20
CA ALA A 555 21.05 10.32 7.74
C ALA A 555 21.62 11.64 7.19
N GLY A 556 21.89 12.64 8.06
CA GLY A 556 22.40 13.95 7.65
C GLY A 556 21.31 14.88 7.11
N ALA A 557 21.72 15.81 6.26
CA ALA A 557 20.85 16.87 5.78
C ALA A 557 19.85 16.38 4.73
N LEU A 558 18.60 16.86 4.83
CA LEU A 558 17.49 16.62 3.94
C LEU A 558 17.14 17.89 3.17
N ALA A 559 17.15 17.85 1.84
CA ALA A 559 16.65 18.92 1.00
C ALA A 559 15.28 18.59 0.41
N MET A 560 14.39 19.56 0.44
CA MET A 560 13.09 19.56 -0.21
C MET A 560 13.15 20.53 -1.39
N VAL A 561 12.83 20.03 -2.58
CA VAL A 561 12.85 20.82 -3.84
C VAL A 561 11.43 20.88 -4.41
N MET A 562 10.92 22.08 -4.62
CA MET A 562 9.65 22.33 -5.28
C MET A 562 9.88 22.89 -6.66
N LYS A 563 9.29 22.23 -7.68
CA LYS A 563 9.33 22.68 -9.07
C LYS A 563 8.54 23.95 -9.27
N ALA A 564 9.00 24.76 -10.22
CA ALA A 564 8.32 25.99 -10.63
C ALA A 564 6.81 25.79 -10.80
N ALA A 565 6.05 26.70 -10.22
CA ALA A 565 4.58 26.74 -10.27
C ALA A 565 4.13 28.22 -10.37
N PRO A 566 4.30 28.87 -11.54
CA PRO A 566 4.04 30.32 -11.69
C PRO A 566 2.62 30.72 -11.28
N ALA A 567 1.63 29.88 -11.59
CA ALA A 567 0.23 30.10 -11.18
C ALA A 567 0.02 30.12 -9.64
N ASN A 568 0.99 29.59 -8.87
CA ASN A 568 0.95 29.53 -7.41
C ASN A 568 2.00 30.46 -6.76
N GLY A 569 2.56 31.44 -7.51
CA GLY A 569 3.53 32.40 -7.00
C GLY A 569 4.99 31.91 -6.98
N PHE A 570 5.31 30.77 -7.60
CA PHE A 570 6.67 30.22 -7.70
C PHE A 570 7.17 30.22 -9.15
N PRO A 571 7.73 31.32 -9.66
CA PRO A 571 8.16 31.42 -11.06
C PRO A 571 9.37 30.54 -11.40
N ARG A 572 10.10 30.05 -10.42
CA ARG A 572 11.29 29.18 -10.55
C ARG A 572 11.27 28.06 -9.52
N ASP A 573 12.12 27.04 -9.73
CA ASP A 573 12.35 25.98 -8.76
C ASP A 573 12.90 26.58 -7.45
N VAL A 574 12.42 26.13 -6.30
CA VAL A 574 12.85 26.55 -4.97
C VAL A 574 13.27 25.35 -4.13
N ALA A 575 14.23 25.54 -3.22
CA ALA A 575 14.71 24.48 -2.36
C ALA A 575 14.93 24.97 -0.93
N VAL A 576 14.67 24.10 0.03
CA VAL A 576 14.99 24.27 1.44
C VAL A 576 15.78 23.07 1.92
N ILE A 577 16.87 23.31 2.65
CA ILE A 577 17.66 22.30 3.34
C ILE A 577 17.42 22.34 4.85
N LEU A 578 17.32 21.16 5.44
CA LEU A 578 17.25 20.94 6.89
C LEU A 578 18.47 20.11 7.31
N ASP A 579 19.36 20.66 8.12
CA ASP A 579 20.48 19.92 8.72
C ASP A 579 20.00 19.21 10.00
N LEU A 580 19.67 17.94 9.85
CA LEU A 580 19.04 17.13 10.90
C LEU A 580 20.07 16.20 11.56
N HIS A 581 20.10 16.20 12.91
CA HIS A 581 20.97 15.30 13.66
C HIS A 581 20.39 14.97 15.04
N LYS A 582 20.18 13.67 15.31
CA LYS A 582 19.76 13.13 16.62
C LYS A 582 18.63 13.91 17.30
N GLY A 583 17.55 14.14 16.58
CA GLY A 583 16.35 14.82 17.09
C GLY A 583 16.44 16.36 17.13
N LYS A 584 17.46 16.94 16.55
CA LYS A 584 17.65 18.39 16.43
C LYS A 584 17.80 18.81 14.97
N CYS A 585 17.25 19.94 14.61
CA CYS A 585 17.56 20.65 13.38
C CYS A 585 18.62 21.71 13.71
N LYS A 586 19.85 21.52 13.20
CA LYS A 586 20.98 22.44 13.49
C LYS A 586 20.89 23.70 12.66
N ASP A 587 20.41 23.57 11.42
CA ASP A 587 20.25 24.68 10.50
C ASP A 587 19.11 24.40 9.53
N ALA A 588 18.44 25.45 9.09
CA ALA A 588 17.42 25.38 8.04
C ALA A 588 17.43 26.68 7.24
N ARG A 589 17.58 26.58 5.92
CA ARG A 589 17.66 27.72 5.02
C ARG A 589 17.16 27.42 3.63
N ALA A 590 16.75 28.46 2.92
CA ALA A 590 16.45 28.36 1.50
C ALA A 590 17.76 28.45 0.70
N LEU A 591 17.86 27.63 -0.36
CA LEU A 591 19.03 27.54 -1.23
C LEU A 591 18.57 27.46 -2.71
N THR A 592 19.49 27.65 -3.62
CA THR A 592 19.26 27.22 -5.00
C THR A 592 19.20 25.69 -5.08
N VAL A 593 18.54 25.16 -6.10
CA VAL A 593 18.40 23.68 -6.27
C VAL A 593 19.78 23.00 -6.39
N ASN A 594 20.73 23.66 -7.04
CA ASN A 594 22.10 23.13 -7.20
C ASN A 594 22.86 23.07 -5.87
N GLU A 595 22.80 24.13 -5.08
CA GLU A 595 23.41 24.16 -3.75
C GLU A 595 22.78 23.12 -2.82
N ALA A 596 21.44 23.07 -2.76
CA ALA A 596 20.71 22.09 -1.99
C ALA A 596 21.05 20.64 -2.39
N THR A 597 21.21 20.38 -3.68
CA THR A 597 21.60 19.04 -4.19
C THR A 597 23.03 18.68 -3.83
N SER A 598 23.95 19.64 -3.84
CA SER A 598 25.34 19.39 -3.45
C SER A 598 25.49 19.12 -1.95
N GLU A 599 24.84 19.92 -1.10
CA GLU A 599 25.02 19.89 0.34
C GLU A 599 24.22 18.79 1.05
N ALA A 600 23.00 18.48 0.58
CA ALA A 600 22.14 17.50 1.25
C ALA A 600 22.58 16.05 0.99
N ASN A 601 22.38 15.19 1.98
CA ASN A 601 22.53 13.74 1.85
C ASN A 601 21.31 13.13 1.13
N TYR A 602 20.13 13.69 1.37
CA TYR A 602 18.88 13.28 0.73
C TYR A 602 18.21 14.46 0.06
N VAL A 603 17.74 14.28 -1.18
CA VAL A 603 17.04 15.32 -1.94
C VAL A 603 15.72 14.75 -2.47
N ILE A 604 14.62 15.33 -2.03
CA ILE A 604 13.26 14.96 -2.47
C ILE A 604 12.68 16.11 -3.30
N GLU A 605 12.32 15.80 -4.54
CA GLU A 605 11.78 16.76 -5.51
C GLU A 605 10.30 16.48 -5.77
N GLY A 606 9.47 17.52 -5.88
CA GLY A 606 8.06 17.40 -6.24
C GLY A 606 7.49 18.67 -6.86
N ASN A 607 6.32 18.57 -7.49
CA ASN A 607 5.55 19.74 -7.91
C ASN A 607 4.80 20.36 -6.72
N TYR A 608 4.28 21.57 -6.90
CA TYR A 608 3.53 22.28 -5.87
C TYR A 608 2.40 21.44 -5.26
N GLY A 609 1.53 20.83 -6.09
CA GLY A 609 0.41 20.02 -5.62
C GLY A 609 0.84 18.78 -4.81
N SER A 610 1.98 18.18 -5.14
CA SER A 610 2.55 17.06 -4.38
C SER A 610 3.05 17.52 -3.00
N TRP A 611 3.76 18.63 -2.95
CA TRP A 611 4.22 19.19 -1.68
C TRP A 611 3.06 19.65 -0.79
N MET A 612 2.02 20.25 -1.37
CA MET A 612 0.82 20.63 -0.62
C MET A 612 0.14 19.42 0.03
N LYS A 613 0.06 18.27 -0.67
CA LYS A 613 -0.45 17.02 -0.09
C LYS A 613 0.41 16.50 1.07
N VAL A 614 1.74 16.61 0.96
CA VAL A 614 2.65 16.24 2.05
C VAL A 614 2.46 17.16 3.25
N LEU A 615 2.53 18.46 3.02
CA LEU A 615 2.48 19.47 4.09
C LEU A 615 1.09 19.55 4.76
N SER A 616 0.00 19.23 4.04
CA SER A 616 -1.34 19.08 4.62
C SER A 616 -1.58 17.73 5.31
N GLY A 617 -0.59 16.82 5.27
CA GLY A 617 -0.72 15.47 5.83
C GLY A 617 -1.52 14.48 4.99
N GLN A 618 -2.04 14.90 3.82
CA GLN A 618 -2.80 14.04 2.90
C GLN A 618 -1.93 13.05 2.12
N GLY A 619 -0.60 13.16 2.23
CA GLY A 619 0.34 12.29 1.53
C GLY A 619 1.56 11.94 2.37
N GLN A 620 1.85 10.64 2.49
CA GLN A 620 3.10 10.19 3.09
C GLN A 620 4.25 10.25 2.07
N PRO A 621 5.40 10.88 2.38
CA PRO A 621 6.49 11.07 1.42
C PRO A 621 6.97 9.78 0.77
N LEU A 622 7.24 8.73 1.54
CA LEU A 622 7.67 7.43 1.01
C LEU A 622 6.67 6.83 0.05
N GLY A 623 5.39 6.81 0.43
CA GLY A 623 4.32 6.34 -0.46
C GLY A 623 4.15 7.23 -1.71
N MET A 624 4.40 8.53 -1.61
CA MET A 624 4.34 9.45 -2.75
C MET A 624 5.55 9.29 -3.68
N ILE A 625 6.74 8.98 -3.13
CA ILE A 625 7.93 8.63 -3.93
C ILE A 625 7.66 7.34 -4.71
N MET A 626 7.11 6.32 -4.06
CA MET A 626 6.77 5.05 -4.71
C MET A 626 5.72 5.22 -5.82
N ARG A 627 4.78 6.15 -5.66
CA ARG A 627 3.78 6.47 -6.70
C ARG A 627 4.28 7.45 -7.75
N GLY A 628 5.56 7.88 -7.71
CA GLY A 628 6.14 8.83 -8.64
C GLY A 628 5.60 10.27 -8.51
N GLN A 629 4.88 10.58 -7.44
CA GLN A 629 4.36 11.92 -7.14
C GLN A 629 5.44 12.82 -6.53
N LEU A 630 6.39 12.22 -5.83
CA LEU A 630 7.65 12.83 -5.41
C LEU A 630 8.79 12.02 -6.00
N ARG A 631 9.96 12.65 -6.15
CA ARG A 631 11.15 12.02 -6.72
C ARG A 631 12.31 12.14 -5.76
N LEU A 632 12.91 11.00 -5.38
CA LEU A 632 14.17 10.97 -4.63
C LEU A 632 15.32 11.18 -5.62
N LYS A 633 15.93 12.37 -5.60
CA LYS A 633 17.02 12.79 -6.50
C LYS A 633 18.40 12.35 -5.99
N LYS A 634 18.57 12.31 -4.68
CA LYS A 634 19.81 11.92 -3.99
C LYS A 634 19.44 11.12 -2.74
N GLY A 635 20.27 10.14 -2.38
CA GLY A 635 20.01 9.20 -1.31
C GLY A 635 19.28 7.95 -1.79
N SER A 636 18.91 7.05 -0.87
CA SER A 636 18.24 5.79 -1.16
C SER A 636 16.99 5.59 -0.31
N LEU A 637 15.97 4.90 -0.84
CA LEU A 637 14.76 4.56 -0.07
C LEU A 637 15.08 3.66 1.13
N PRO A 638 15.87 2.58 0.99
CA PRO A 638 16.26 1.76 2.14
C PRO A 638 16.98 2.56 3.23
N GLY A 639 17.76 3.59 2.84
CA GLY A 639 18.42 4.50 3.79
C GLY A 639 17.47 5.39 4.58
N LEU A 640 16.29 5.72 4.04
CA LEU A 640 15.27 6.52 4.72
C LEU A 640 14.32 5.68 5.59
N LEU A 641 14.24 4.38 5.37
CA LEU A 641 13.31 3.50 6.06
C LEU A 641 13.39 3.57 7.60
N PRO A 642 14.57 3.56 8.23
CA PRO A 642 14.68 3.67 9.69
C PRO A 642 14.10 4.97 10.26
N TYR A 643 13.93 5.98 9.43
CA TYR A 643 13.50 7.33 9.81
C TYR A 643 12.04 7.63 9.45
N THR A 644 11.22 6.60 9.17
CA THR A 644 9.80 6.78 8.79
C THR A 644 9.02 7.55 9.85
N LYS A 645 9.24 7.25 11.14
CA LYS A 645 8.62 7.99 12.25
C LYS A 645 9.11 9.45 12.31
N SER A 646 10.41 9.66 12.13
CA SER A 646 10.99 11.00 12.07
C SER A 646 10.39 11.82 10.92
N ALA A 647 10.22 11.22 9.74
CA ALA A 647 9.61 11.87 8.58
C ALA A 647 8.14 12.25 8.83
N GLN A 648 7.39 11.44 9.57
CA GLN A 648 6.01 11.77 9.97
C GLN A 648 5.97 12.97 10.91
N GLU A 649 6.85 13.00 11.92
CA GLU A 649 6.92 14.14 12.86
C GLU A 649 7.45 15.42 12.19
N LEU A 650 8.37 15.30 11.21
CA LEU A 650 8.75 16.42 10.35
C LEU A 650 7.51 17.06 9.70
N ILE A 651 6.63 16.26 9.07
CA ILE A 651 5.41 16.77 8.44
C ILE A 651 4.49 17.44 9.47
N LYS A 652 4.25 16.82 10.62
CA LYS A 652 3.41 17.39 11.67
C LYS A 652 3.96 18.71 12.19
N CYS A 653 5.28 18.85 12.25
CA CYS A 653 5.91 20.12 12.61
C CYS A 653 5.73 21.18 11.50
N ALA A 654 5.82 20.78 10.24
CA ALA A 654 5.56 21.70 9.13
C ALA A 654 4.12 22.26 9.14
N GLN A 655 3.16 21.44 9.54
CA GLN A 655 1.74 21.82 9.68
C GLN A 655 1.48 22.84 10.80
N LYS A 656 2.37 22.93 11.77
CA LYS A 656 2.25 23.87 12.90
C LYS A 656 2.86 25.25 12.63
N ILE A 657 3.41 25.45 11.43
CA ILE A 657 3.88 26.76 11.01
C ILE A 657 2.63 27.55 10.60
N ASP A 658 2.12 28.38 11.53
CA ASP A 658 0.96 29.23 11.29
C ASP A 658 1.21 30.20 10.12
N GLU A 659 0.18 30.35 9.27
CA GLU A 659 0.05 31.24 8.10
C GLU A 659 0.42 30.62 6.74
N PHE A 660 -0.35 29.60 6.34
CA PHE A 660 -0.51 29.24 4.94
C PHE A 660 -1.84 29.77 4.40
N GLU A 661 -1.86 30.92 3.75
CA GLU A 661 -2.88 31.19 2.74
C GLU A 661 -2.34 30.76 1.37
N PRO A 662 -3.07 29.92 0.60
CA PRO A 662 -2.76 29.75 -0.80
C PRO A 662 -2.91 31.12 -1.48
N ILE A 663 -1.88 31.55 -2.20
CA ILE A 663 -1.98 32.71 -3.06
C ILE A 663 -3.10 32.41 -4.05
N LYS A 664 -4.19 33.22 -4.02
CA LYS A 664 -5.35 33.11 -4.90
C LYS A 664 -4.97 33.37 -6.35
#